data_cd800569d77249297b8f3923d2b63281
#
_entry.id   cd800569d77249297b8f3923d2b63281
#
_cell.length_a   1.000
_cell.length_b   1.000
_cell.length_c   1.000
_cell.angle_alpha   90.00
_cell.angle_beta   90.00
_cell.angle_gamma   90.00
#
_symmetry.space_group_name_H-M   'P 1'
#
loop_
_entity.id
_entity.type
_entity.pdbx_description
1 polymer ?
#
loop_
_entity_poly.entity_id
_entity_poly.type
_entity_poly.pdbx_seq_one_letter_code
_entity_poly.pdbx_strand_id
1 'polypeptide(L)'
;MNLQPKILSNAFLINGYTPAVDMILVILCILLLLLLRETFIRRSRLFLLFRTCIALLLIAAFSNSCFYYTVLYFDSDTTLCILRAIYHSSLLLIFCLYAAYLKILIGIPGKTGHIMNIFLYSLYIIFAIVDALSPVLGYSFYRDSSGAWHDNLYLKPFTIAYGIYMAFIFFLLLYYHKRIPTSLFHMLVIVQFICVFLVCAENYFGSNTFLAITFLLPIMVILYMVHGSSYSIKTGALNADSLNEYLNQQASIQISTYYMCLRFDTDSEYVMPDELGKLFFNFWNGYFKNGLLFHPSTDFFVLAIDVSDIRNADKIAQDMIQNDFKRHFETYKLPYKIVMFNHLDFCENLEQFYELFNFFAEPMELNNFRSCDTADYKNFHDMKYLSAQLKDIAENGSLDDKRVLVYCQPIRNVNAGNYDTAEALMRLNLKDTGMVYPNRFIPLAEKNGYIHKLSMIILNKTCRAIREFQDEGYQLSRVSVNFSISELSNKNFMEEFRQIVERNGVDFHTIAVELTESRNDTEYELVLDRVMQFKSLGVCTYLDDFGTGYSNFDRILSLKLDVVKFDRSLLLMANKDENSQFILNYFSTAFEKLGYKVLYEGVETDEQETICVNSHADYLQGFKFSKPIPIEELKNFLSPIQE
;
A
#
# COMPACT_ATOMS: atom_id res chain seq x y z
N MET A 1 40.01 33.74 46.68
CA MET A 1 40.16 33.71 45.24
C MET A 1 39.53 34.99 44.66
N ASN A 2 40.30 35.96 44.24
CA ASN A 2 39.82 37.26 43.79
C ASN A 2 39.22 37.17 42.38
N LEU A 3 37.89 37.12 42.32
CA LEU A 3 37.10 37.07 41.07
C LEU A 3 36.93 38.43 40.38
N GLN A 4 37.25 39.54 41.06
CA GLN A 4 37.01 40.91 40.56
C GLN A 4 37.85 41.38 39.35
N PRO A 5 39.11 41.01 39.13
CA PRO A 5 39.90 41.57 38.00
C PRO A 5 39.51 41.00 36.63
N LYS A 6 38.99 39.78 36.54
CA LYS A 6 38.65 39.14 35.25
C LYS A 6 37.33 39.64 34.65
N ILE A 7 36.39 40.05 35.48
CA ILE A 7 35.10 40.59 35.04
C ILE A 7 35.29 41.90 34.26
N LEU A 8 36.24 42.73 34.66
CA LEU A 8 36.55 44.03 34.03
C LEU A 8 37.28 43.87 32.67
N SER A 9 38.14 42.85 32.51
CA SER A 9 38.88 42.64 31.25
C SER A 9 38.01 42.02 30.14
N ASN A 10 36.95 41.30 30.52
CA ASN A 10 36.03 40.63 29.58
C ASN A 10 34.67 41.33 29.48
N ALA A 11 34.55 42.55 30.02
CA ALA A 11 33.31 43.34 30.05
C ALA A 11 32.69 43.54 28.65
N PHE A 12 33.50 43.58 27.60
CA PHE A 12 33.06 43.74 26.22
C PHE A 12 32.31 42.51 25.70
N LEU A 13 32.73 41.29 26.07
CA LEU A 13 32.06 40.05 25.68
C LEU A 13 30.75 39.80 26.44
N ILE A 14 30.60 40.43 27.60
CA ILE A 14 29.50 40.27 28.53
C ILE A 14 28.44 41.36 28.36
N ASN A 15 28.81 42.51 27.75
CA ASN A 15 27.95 43.69 27.66
C ASN A 15 26.66 43.37 26.88
N GLY A 16 25.53 43.49 27.58
CA GLY A 16 24.20 43.29 27.01
C GLY A 16 23.68 41.85 26.90
N TYR A 17 24.51 40.84 27.23
CA TYR A 17 24.04 39.43 27.18
C TYR A 17 23.41 39.00 28.51
N THR A 18 22.23 38.39 28.38
CA THR A 18 21.50 37.81 29.52
C THR A 18 21.33 36.29 29.36
N PRO A 19 22.07 35.45 30.13
CA PRO A 19 22.04 34.00 30.00
C PRO A 19 20.66 33.40 30.31
N ALA A 20 19.82 34.13 31.02
CA ALA A 20 18.46 33.69 31.32
C ALA A 20 17.62 33.37 30.07
N VAL A 21 17.82 34.10 28.97
CA VAL A 21 17.11 33.89 27.71
C VAL A 21 17.49 32.54 27.09
N ASP A 22 18.76 32.21 27.02
CA ASP A 22 19.23 30.94 26.49
C ASP A 22 18.84 29.77 27.41
N MET A 23 18.85 29.98 28.74
CA MET A 23 18.36 28.95 29.69
C MET A 23 16.87 28.66 29.51
N ILE A 24 16.04 29.70 29.33
CA ILE A 24 14.63 29.53 29.01
C ILE A 24 14.47 28.80 27.67
N LEU A 25 15.25 29.13 26.67
CA LEU A 25 15.23 28.47 25.35
C LEU A 25 15.60 26.98 25.44
N VAL A 26 16.61 26.64 26.25
CA VAL A 26 16.98 25.25 26.56
C VAL A 26 15.81 24.49 27.14
N ILE A 27 15.14 25.05 28.16
CA ILE A 27 13.96 24.43 28.78
C ILE A 27 12.84 24.25 27.77
N LEU A 28 12.54 25.27 26.96
CA LEU A 28 11.51 25.20 25.91
C LEU A 28 11.84 24.12 24.86
N CYS A 29 13.07 24.03 24.39
CA CYS A 29 13.49 23.01 23.44
C CYS A 29 13.37 21.60 24.02
N ILE A 30 13.73 21.40 25.31
CA ILE A 30 13.56 20.11 25.99
C ILE A 30 12.08 19.76 26.08
N LEU A 31 11.23 20.69 26.51
CA LEU A 31 9.77 20.47 26.58
C LEU A 31 9.17 20.13 25.22
N LEU A 32 9.55 20.85 24.16
CA LEU A 32 9.12 20.57 22.80
C LEU A 32 9.57 19.18 22.33
N LEU A 33 10.80 18.79 22.60
CA LEU A 33 11.30 17.44 22.24
C LEU A 33 10.57 16.34 23.01
N LEU A 34 10.22 16.58 24.27
CA LEU A 34 9.43 15.64 25.07
C LEU A 34 7.99 15.53 24.54
N LEU A 35 7.32 16.66 24.27
CA LEU A 35 5.98 16.69 23.68
C LEU A 35 5.96 15.98 22.31
N LEU A 36 6.96 16.22 21.47
CA LEU A 36 7.08 15.57 20.16
C LEU A 36 7.42 14.08 20.24
N ARG A 37 7.89 13.58 21.39
CA ARG A 37 8.11 12.16 21.61
C ARG A 37 6.81 11.38 21.64
N GLU A 38 5.75 11.97 22.16
CA GLU A 38 4.42 11.37 22.30
C GLU A 38 3.55 11.56 21.03
N THR A 39 3.96 12.40 20.07
CA THR A 39 3.20 12.65 18.84
C THR A 39 3.39 11.55 17.80
N PHE A 40 2.32 11.23 17.04
CA PHE A 40 2.18 10.08 16.16
C PHE A 40 3.03 10.11 14.86
N ILE A 41 3.57 11.26 14.45
CA ILE A 41 4.23 11.44 13.14
C ILE A 41 5.72 11.09 13.18
N ARG A 42 6.11 9.98 13.75
CA ARG A 42 7.53 9.63 14.01
C ARG A 42 8.38 9.29 12.77
N ARG A 43 7.79 9.02 11.60
CA ARG A 43 8.51 8.41 10.45
C ARG A 43 8.67 9.30 9.23
N SER A 44 8.04 10.49 9.16
CA SER A 44 8.22 11.34 7.99
C SER A 44 9.59 12.02 7.96
N ARG A 45 10.20 12.15 6.76
CA ARG A 45 11.45 12.89 6.58
C ARG A 45 11.32 14.35 7.03
N LEU A 46 10.16 14.96 6.82
CA LEU A 46 9.86 16.32 7.27
C LEU A 46 9.89 16.43 8.79
N PHE A 47 9.27 15.51 9.49
CA PHE A 47 9.27 15.50 10.95
C PHE A 47 10.67 15.26 11.54
N LEU A 48 11.46 14.38 10.92
CA LEU A 48 12.85 14.15 11.35
C LEU A 48 13.69 15.43 11.23
N LEU A 49 13.61 16.15 10.09
CA LEU A 49 14.30 17.43 9.89
C LEU A 49 13.85 18.48 10.92
N PHE A 50 12.54 18.57 11.13
CA PHE A 50 11.97 19.48 12.13
C PHE A 50 12.50 19.20 13.54
N ARG A 51 12.46 17.94 13.99
CA ARG A 51 13.02 17.54 15.29
C ARG A 51 14.52 17.80 15.40
N THR A 52 15.25 17.60 14.31
CA THR A 52 16.69 17.89 14.25
C THR A 52 16.97 19.39 14.41
N CYS A 53 16.15 20.27 13.83
CA CYS A 53 16.27 21.72 14.03
C CYS A 53 16.09 22.11 15.51
N ILE A 54 15.11 21.53 16.21
CA ILE A 54 14.91 21.79 17.66
C ILE A 54 16.11 21.30 18.49
N ALA A 55 16.64 20.11 18.17
CA ALA A 55 17.81 19.57 18.86
C ALA A 55 19.06 20.45 18.63
N LEU A 56 19.26 20.96 17.43
CA LEU A 56 20.36 21.90 17.13
C LEU A 56 20.18 23.25 17.84
N LEU A 57 18.96 23.74 17.95
CA LEU A 57 18.67 24.97 18.70
C LEU A 57 18.96 24.78 20.18
N LEU A 58 18.64 23.63 20.76
CA LEU A 58 19.02 23.27 22.12
C LEU A 58 20.54 23.25 22.29
N ILE A 59 21.29 22.64 21.38
CA ILE A 59 22.76 22.60 21.40
C ILE A 59 23.33 24.02 21.33
N ALA A 60 22.79 24.84 20.42
CA ALA A 60 23.23 26.22 20.26
C ALA A 60 23.01 27.02 21.58
N ALA A 61 21.81 27.03 22.12
CA ALA A 61 21.50 27.77 23.36
C ALA A 61 22.32 27.28 24.55
N PHE A 62 22.51 25.97 24.69
CA PHE A 62 23.36 25.39 25.72
C PHE A 62 24.83 25.79 25.56
N SER A 63 25.38 25.71 24.33
CA SER A 63 26.74 26.10 24.05
C SER A 63 27.00 27.60 24.34
N ASN A 64 26.02 28.46 24.00
CA ASN A 64 26.12 29.89 24.28
C ASN A 64 26.07 30.18 25.78
N SER A 65 25.22 29.50 26.54
CA SER A 65 25.22 29.58 28.00
C SER A 65 26.53 29.13 28.61
N CYS A 66 27.10 28.01 28.14
CA CYS A 66 28.41 27.53 28.59
C CYS A 66 29.53 28.49 28.23
N PHE A 67 29.50 29.12 27.04
CA PHE A 67 30.45 30.18 26.65
C PHE A 67 30.46 31.34 27.65
N TYR A 68 29.27 31.84 28.02
CA TYR A 68 29.13 32.89 29.01
C TYR A 68 29.75 32.50 30.38
N TYR A 69 29.45 31.33 30.91
CA TYR A 69 30.03 30.83 32.17
C TYR A 69 31.56 30.66 32.06
N THR A 70 32.08 30.20 30.90
CA THR A 70 33.51 30.04 30.69
C THR A 70 34.22 31.39 30.68
N VAL A 71 33.62 32.42 30.09
CA VAL A 71 34.16 33.80 30.11
C VAL A 71 34.24 34.32 31.55
N LEU A 72 33.26 34.00 32.41
CA LEU A 72 33.24 34.50 33.81
C LEU A 72 34.18 33.76 34.75
N TYR A 73 34.25 32.42 34.63
CA TYR A 73 34.86 31.59 35.68
C TYR A 73 36.12 30.86 35.25
N PHE A 74 36.33 30.64 33.94
CA PHE A 74 37.43 29.84 33.42
C PHE A 74 38.34 30.65 32.47
N ASP A 75 39.64 30.35 32.46
CA ASP A 75 40.62 30.98 31.62
C ASP A 75 41.13 29.97 30.58
N SER A 76 40.28 29.68 29.61
CA SER A 76 40.60 28.73 28.57
C SER A 76 40.16 29.24 27.20
N ASP A 77 41.14 29.82 26.47
CA ASP A 77 40.93 30.36 25.13
C ASP A 77 40.41 29.27 24.16
N THR A 78 40.94 28.06 24.25
CA THR A 78 40.54 26.94 23.41
C THR A 78 39.08 26.57 23.63
N THR A 79 38.64 26.53 24.90
CA THR A 79 37.25 26.20 25.23
C THR A 79 36.30 27.26 24.71
N LEU A 80 36.66 28.56 24.82
CA LEU A 80 35.84 29.66 24.29
C LEU A 80 35.69 29.57 22.76
N CYS A 81 36.78 29.31 22.03
CA CYS A 81 36.74 29.15 20.58
C CYS A 81 35.86 27.96 20.15
N ILE A 82 36.00 26.82 20.83
CA ILE A 82 35.18 25.62 20.54
C ILE A 82 33.70 25.89 20.79
N LEU A 83 33.32 26.44 21.94
CA LEU A 83 31.95 26.74 22.26
C LEU A 83 31.31 27.73 21.26
N ARG A 84 32.09 28.75 20.83
CA ARG A 84 31.61 29.70 19.83
C ARG A 84 31.44 29.09 18.46
N ALA A 85 32.36 28.23 18.03
CA ALA A 85 32.24 27.48 16.78
C ALA A 85 31.01 26.50 16.78
N ILE A 86 30.78 25.82 17.89
CA ILE A 86 29.58 24.95 18.05
C ILE A 86 28.31 25.80 17.94
N TYR A 87 28.25 26.94 18.61
CA TYR A 87 27.10 27.83 18.58
C TYR A 87 26.77 28.28 17.15
N HIS A 88 27.72 28.89 16.45
CA HIS A 88 27.52 29.41 15.10
C HIS A 88 27.23 28.28 14.09
N SER A 89 27.97 27.18 14.16
CA SER A 89 27.77 26.02 13.27
C SER A 89 26.37 25.41 13.46
N SER A 90 25.89 25.28 14.70
CA SER A 90 24.54 24.79 14.98
C SER A 90 23.45 25.69 14.39
N LEU A 91 23.57 26.99 14.53
CA LEU A 91 22.63 27.97 13.96
C LEU A 91 22.63 27.95 12.43
N LEU A 92 23.82 27.89 11.81
CA LEU A 92 23.95 27.79 10.34
C LEU A 92 23.34 26.50 9.82
N LEU A 93 23.50 25.37 10.54
CA LEU A 93 22.91 24.08 10.16
C LEU A 93 21.38 24.12 10.26
N ILE A 94 20.82 24.84 11.25
CA ILE A 94 19.36 25.03 11.32
C ILE A 94 18.86 25.73 10.06
N PHE A 95 19.49 26.78 9.56
CA PHE A 95 19.08 27.43 8.30
C PHE A 95 19.17 26.51 7.10
N CYS A 96 20.26 25.75 6.99
CA CYS A 96 20.41 24.74 5.93
C CYS A 96 19.29 23.72 5.95
N LEU A 97 18.99 23.15 7.12
CA LEU A 97 17.93 22.17 7.29
C LEU A 97 16.52 22.77 7.13
N TYR A 98 16.32 24.01 7.57
CA TYR A 98 15.07 24.73 7.36
C TYR A 98 14.78 24.99 5.87
N ALA A 99 15.80 25.42 5.11
CA ALA A 99 15.67 25.58 3.67
C ALA A 99 15.42 24.22 2.96
N ALA A 100 16.08 23.15 3.41
CA ALA A 100 15.83 21.80 2.94
C ALA A 100 14.41 21.31 3.30
N TYR A 101 13.92 21.65 4.48
CA TYR A 101 12.56 21.37 4.92
C TYR A 101 11.53 22.04 4.02
N LEU A 102 11.67 23.36 3.78
CA LEU A 102 10.78 24.11 2.88
C LEU A 102 10.80 23.56 1.46
N LYS A 103 11.95 23.17 0.94
CA LYS A 103 12.07 22.53 -0.37
C LYS A 103 11.24 21.25 -0.48
N ILE A 104 11.28 20.39 0.54
CA ILE A 104 10.48 19.15 0.59
C ILE A 104 8.99 19.48 0.73
N LEU A 105 8.64 20.43 1.59
CA LEU A 105 7.27 20.90 1.80
C LEU A 105 6.62 21.44 0.50
N ILE A 106 7.41 22.15 -0.31
CA ILE A 106 6.99 22.71 -1.61
C ILE A 106 6.89 21.61 -2.70
N GLY A 107 7.48 20.44 -2.48
CA GLY A 107 7.47 19.34 -3.44
C GLY A 107 8.33 19.64 -4.68
N ILE A 108 9.57 20.14 -4.52
CA ILE A 108 10.48 20.40 -5.65
C ILE A 108 11.15 19.08 -6.08
N PRO A 109 10.82 18.50 -7.26
CA PRO A 109 11.29 17.19 -7.65
C PRO A 109 12.64 17.21 -8.39
N GLY A 110 13.25 16.02 -8.50
CA GLY A 110 14.27 15.67 -9.48
C GLY A 110 15.59 16.42 -9.40
N LYS A 111 16.20 16.71 -10.55
CA LYS A 111 17.53 17.32 -10.68
C LYS A 111 17.64 18.68 -9.99
N THR A 112 16.61 19.52 -10.10
CA THR A 112 16.58 20.85 -9.45
C THR A 112 16.68 20.74 -7.94
N GLY A 113 15.92 19.83 -7.33
CA GLY A 113 15.98 19.61 -5.88
C GLY A 113 17.33 19.07 -5.41
N HIS A 114 18.01 18.28 -6.24
CA HIS A 114 19.36 17.76 -5.93
C HIS A 114 20.41 18.86 -5.98
N ILE A 115 20.38 19.72 -7.02
CA ILE A 115 21.28 20.86 -7.15
C ILE A 115 21.13 21.83 -5.96
N MET A 116 19.87 22.10 -5.55
CA MET A 116 19.60 22.94 -4.37
C MET A 116 20.19 22.34 -3.08
N ASN A 117 20.13 21.03 -2.89
CA ASN A 117 20.76 20.39 -1.74
C ASN A 117 22.29 20.57 -1.77
N ILE A 118 22.92 20.32 -2.91
CA ILE A 118 24.39 20.52 -3.06
C ILE A 118 24.75 21.96 -2.69
N PHE A 119 24.01 22.93 -3.21
CA PHE A 119 24.22 24.35 -2.89
C PHE A 119 24.09 24.63 -1.39
N LEU A 120 23.02 24.20 -0.75
CA LEU A 120 22.75 24.42 0.68
C LEU A 120 23.83 23.80 1.58
N TYR A 121 24.19 22.54 1.33
CA TYR A 121 25.19 21.85 2.15
C TYR A 121 26.62 22.35 1.87
N SER A 122 26.96 22.67 0.63
CA SER A 122 28.30 23.27 0.33
C SER A 122 28.46 24.64 0.98
N LEU A 123 27.41 25.46 0.93
CA LEU A 123 27.41 26.77 1.61
C LEU A 123 27.63 26.61 3.12
N TYR A 124 26.91 25.68 3.76
CA TYR A 124 27.07 25.36 5.17
C TYR A 124 28.53 24.97 5.49
N ILE A 125 29.08 24.01 4.75
CA ILE A 125 30.44 23.50 5.00
C ILE A 125 31.48 24.61 4.88
N ILE A 126 31.41 25.43 3.82
CA ILE A 126 32.36 26.52 3.58
C ILE A 126 32.30 27.49 4.74
N PHE A 127 31.14 28.02 5.12
CA PHE A 127 31.02 29.00 6.17
C PHE A 127 31.31 28.44 7.57
N ALA A 128 30.96 27.18 7.86
CA ALA A 128 31.31 26.55 9.13
C ALA A 128 32.83 26.39 9.31
N ILE A 129 33.56 26.06 8.23
CA ILE A 129 35.01 25.95 8.25
C ILE A 129 35.64 27.35 8.45
N VAL A 130 35.17 28.35 7.70
CA VAL A 130 35.71 29.74 7.80
C VAL A 130 35.44 30.31 9.18
N ASP A 131 34.25 30.06 9.76
CA ASP A 131 33.92 30.53 11.12
C ASP A 131 34.76 29.83 12.20
N ALA A 132 34.96 28.50 12.08
CA ALA A 132 35.80 27.72 12.98
C ALA A 132 37.30 28.16 12.93
N LEU A 133 37.78 28.60 11.78
CA LEU A 133 39.13 29.16 11.60
C LEU A 133 39.23 30.64 11.97
N SER A 134 38.15 31.31 12.29
CA SER A 134 38.09 32.74 12.57
C SER A 134 39.02 33.20 13.69
N PRO A 135 39.29 32.44 14.76
CA PRO A 135 40.26 32.83 15.78
C PRO A 135 41.69 32.97 15.25
N VAL A 136 42.04 32.16 14.23
CA VAL A 136 43.37 32.18 13.59
C VAL A 136 43.43 33.25 12.51
N LEU A 137 42.33 33.46 11.80
CA LEU A 137 42.25 34.39 10.66
C LEU A 137 41.93 35.85 11.07
N GLY A 138 41.47 36.05 12.31
CA GLY A 138 41.16 37.38 12.84
C GLY A 138 39.88 38.02 12.29
N TYR A 139 38.90 37.21 11.79
CA TYR A 139 37.70 37.75 11.12
C TYR A 139 36.47 37.90 12.01
N SER A 140 36.15 36.94 12.84
CA SER A 140 34.90 36.90 13.60
C SER A 140 35.16 37.01 15.09
N PHE A 141 35.60 35.93 15.70
CA PHE A 141 35.92 35.81 17.11
C PHE A 141 37.40 35.51 17.25
N TYR A 142 38.17 36.49 17.74
CA TYR A 142 39.63 36.37 17.85
C TYR A 142 40.18 37.16 19.03
N ARG A 143 41.40 36.83 19.46
CA ARG A 143 42.19 37.56 20.46
C ARG A 143 43.26 38.39 19.79
N ASP A 144 43.33 39.68 20.13
CA ASP A 144 44.35 40.55 19.57
C ASP A 144 45.71 40.40 20.29
N SER A 145 46.71 41.09 19.79
CA SER A 145 48.10 41.12 20.37
C SER A 145 48.13 41.70 21.78
N SER A 146 47.09 42.44 22.21
CA SER A 146 46.99 43.00 23.55
C SER A 146 46.33 41.99 24.54
N GLY A 147 45.87 40.91 24.05
CA GLY A 147 45.14 39.88 24.85
C GLY A 147 43.65 40.15 24.99
N ALA A 148 43.11 41.17 24.32
CA ALA A 148 41.68 41.47 24.34
C ALA A 148 40.93 40.63 23.32
N TRP A 149 39.75 40.13 23.72
CA TRP A 149 38.84 39.42 22.82
C TRP A 149 38.00 40.37 21.99
N HIS A 150 37.94 40.13 20.70
CA HIS A 150 37.11 40.84 19.75
C HIS A 150 36.03 39.92 19.17
N ASP A 151 34.80 40.39 19.15
CA ASP A 151 33.68 39.75 18.50
C ASP A 151 33.07 40.75 17.50
N ASN A 152 33.56 40.69 16.25
CA ASN A 152 33.18 41.64 15.21
C ASN A 152 31.81 41.29 14.63
N LEU A 153 30.76 42.05 14.98
CA LEU A 153 29.36 41.79 14.60
C LEU A 153 29.09 41.97 13.10
N TYR A 154 29.81 42.87 12.39
CA TYR A 154 29.41 43.29 11.04
C TYR A 154 30.05 42.47 9.90
N LEU A 155 31.17 41.83 10.11
CA LEU A 155 31.93 41.09 9.09
C LEU A 155 32.03 39.58 9.40
N LYS A 156 31.17 39.08 10.25
CA LYS A 156 31.19 37.66 10.59
C LYS A 156 30.81 36.82 9.38
N PRO A 157 31.53 35.75 9.09
CA PRO A 157 31.11 34.73 8.12
C PRO A 157 29.69 34.27 8.37
N PHE A 158 29.29 34.14 9.65
CA PHE A 158 27.93 33.83 10.07
C PHE A 158 26.89 34.80 9.51
N THR A 159 27.11 36.14 9.64
CA THR A 159 26.15 37.16 9.18
C THR A 159 25.98 37.14 7.66
N ILE A 160 27.08 36.91 6.92
CA ILE A 160 27.06 36.78 5.46
C ILE A 160 26.25 35.51 5.07
N ALA A 161 26.56 34.37 5.69
CA ALA A 161 25.84 33.12 5.45
C ALA A 161 24.36 33.25 5.78
N TYR A 162 24.00 33.87 6.91
CA TYR A 162 22.64 34.19 7.30
C TYR A 162 21.91 34.97 6.20
N GLY A 163 22.51 36.05 5.69
CA GLY A 163 21.91 36.82 4.60
C GLY A 163 21.67 36.03 3.33
N ILE A 164 22.62 35.14 2.96
CA ILE A 164 22.48 34.28 1.78
C ILE A 164 21.35 33.26 1.98
N TYR A 165 21.26 32.59 3.14
CA TYR A 165 20.20 31.66 3.44
C TYR A 165 18.83 32.35 3.48
N MET A 166 18.72 33.52 4.09
CA MET A 166 17.48 34.29 4.12
C MET A 166 17.02 34.70 2.72
N ALA A 167 17.96 35.21 1.88
CA ALA A 167 17.65 35.54 0.50
C ALA A 167 17.17 34.29 -0.29
N PHE A 168 17.81 33.15 -0.06
CA PHE A 168 17.40 31.89 -0.67
C PHE A 168 16.01 31.41 -0.20
N ILE A 169 15.69 31.51 1.10
CA ILE A 169 14.38 31.17 1.66
C ILE A 169 13.32 32.08 1.08
N PHE A 170 13.54 33.40 1.02
CA PHE A 170 12.60 34.33 0.38
C PHE A 170 12.39 33.99 -1.11
N PHE A 171 13.48 33.68 -1.82
CA PHE A 171 13.40 33.24 -3.21
C PHE A 171 12.50 31.98 -3.34
N LEU A 172 12.71 30.96 -2.51
CA LEU A 172 11.87 29.74 -2.52
C LEU A 172 10.40 30.06 -2.27
N LEU A 173 10.11 30.86 -1.25
CA LEU A 173 8.73 31.20 -0.89
C LEU A 173 8.05 32.00 -2.02
N LEU A 174 8.71 33.03 -2.57
CA LEU A 174 8.13 33.89 -3.60
C LEU A 174 8.01 33.17 -4.95
N TYR A 175 9.02 32.43 -5.38
CA TYR A 175 9.02 31.76 -6.67
C TYR A 175 8.00 30.61 -6.72
N TYR A 176 7.88 29.85 -5.63
CA TYR A 176 6.95 28.72 -5.55
C TYR A 176 5.67 29.02 -4.76
N HIS A 177 5.30 30.29 -4.58
CA HIS A 177 4.11 30.70 -3.79
C HIS A 177 2.83 29.96 -4.16
N LYS A 178 2.62 29.63 -5.45
CA LYS A 178 1.44 28.90 -5.94
C LYS A 178 1.38 27.44 -5.46
N ARG A 179 2.48 26.86 -4.98
CA ARG A 179 2.55 25.49 -4.46
C ARG A 179 2.38 25.42 -2.93
N ILE A 180 2.31 26.56 -2.28
CA ILE A 180 2.16 26.67 -0.84
C ILE A 180 0.74 27.15 -0.53
N PRO A 181 0.02 26.50 0.43
CA PRO A 181 -1.27 27.02 0.86
C PRO A 181 -1.19 28.48 1.28
N THR A 182 -2.17 29.28 0.86
CA THR A 182 -2.14 30.75 1.02
C THR A 182 -1.94 31.19 2.47
N SER A 183 -2.59 30.53 3.43
CA SER A 183 -2.44 30.84 4.86
C SER A 183 -1.01 30.53 5.38
N LEU A 184 -0.46 29.39 4.99
CA LEU A 184 0.89 29.00 5.35
C LEU A 184 1.94 29.93 4.71
N PHE A 185 1.76 30.29 3.44
CA PHE A 185 2.61 31.25 2.74
C PHE A 185 2.70 32.59 3.47
N HIS A 186 1.54 33.21 3.80
CA HIS A 186 1.51 34.48 4.51
C HIS A 186 2.22 34.39 5.88
N MET A 187 1.94 33.33 6.64
CA MET A 187 2.58 33.15 7.97
C MET A 187 4.07 32.96 7.87
N LEU A 188 4.56 32.14 6.92
CA LEU A 188 6.00 31.95 6.71
C LEU A 188 6.69 33.26 6.30
N VAL A 189 6.10 34.05 5.39
CA VAL A 189 6.64 35.33 4.95
C VAL A 189 6.68 36.33 6.11
N ILE A 190 5.56 36.47 6.86
CA ILE A 190 5.51 37.39 8.02
C ILE A 190 6.59 37.05 9.04
N VAL A 191 6.74 35.76 9.38
CA VAL A 191 7.75 35.34 10.35
C VAL A 191 9.15 35.61 9.88
N GLN A 192 9.46 35.44 8.58
CA GLN A 192 10.77 35.79 8.05
C GLN A 192 11.06 37.32 8.18
N PHE A 193 10.07 38.16 7.89
CA PHE A 193 10.22 39.61 8.11
C PHE A 193 10.43 39.95 9.58
N ILE A 194 9.70 39.30 10.51
CA ILE A 194 9.91 39.48 11.96
C ILE A 194 11.34 39.06 12.36
N CYS A 195 11.84 37.93 11.86
CA CYS A 195 13.18 37.45 12.16
C CYS A 195 14.26 38.44 11.65
N VAL A 196 14.12 38.94 10.43
CA VAL A 196 15.03 39.97 9.89
C VAL A 196 14.99 41.25 10.74
N PHE A 197 13.79 41.72 11.08
CA PHE A 197 13.60 42.89 11.93
C PHE A 197 14.27 42.73 13.31
N LEU A 198 14.08 41.57 13.95
CA LEU A 198 14.67 41.30 15.27
C LEU A 198 16.22 41.29 15.19
N VAL A 199 16.79 40.66 14.16
CA VAL A 199 18.25 40.66 13.97
C VAL A 199 18.81 42.08 13.70
N CYS A 200 18.09 42.88 12.92
CA CYS A 200 18.47 44.29 12.70
C CYS A 200 18.36 45.13 13.97
N ALA A 201 17.29 44.96 14.74
CA ALA A 201 17.10 45.64 16.02
C ALA A 201 18.17 45.25 17.04
N GLU A 202 18.52 43.96 17.14
CA GLU A 202 19.60 43.49 18.01
C GLU A 202 20.94 44.10 17.64
N ASN A 203 21.27 44.16 16.37
CA ASN A 203 22.48 44.82 15.88
C ASN A 203 22.48 46.33 16.22
N TYR A 204 21.35 47.01 16.12
CA TYR A 204 21.24 48.44 16.44
C TYR A 204 21.42 48.72 17.94
N PHE A 205 20.82 47.90 18.80
CA PHE A 205 20.92 48.06 20.26
C PHE A 205 22.17 47.44 20.86
N GLY A 206 23.00 46.74 20.05
CA GLY A 206 24.26 46.13 20.50
C GLY A 206 24.12 45.00 21.50
N SER A 207 22.94 44.36 21.58
CA SER A 207 22.67 43.20 22.44
C SER A 207 22.76 41.91 21.68
N ASN A 208 23.42 40.88 22.21
CA ASN A 208 23.49 39.53 21.58
C ASN A 208 22.51 38.56 22.24
N THR A 209 21.43 39.05 22.83
CA THR A 209 20.57 38.28 23.72
C THR A 209 19.52 37.48 22.95
N PHE A 210 19.02 37.98 21.82
CA PHE A 210 17.83 37.46 21.17
C PHE A 210 18.12 36.61 19.92
N LEU A 211 19.40 36.51 19.49
CA LEU A 211 19.72 35.82 18.23
C LEU A 211 19.19 34.38 18.19
N ALA A 212 19.41 33.60 19.23
CA ALA A 212 18.95 32.22 19.28
C ALA A 212 17.40 32.09 19.32
N ILE A 213 16.71 33.03 19.99
CA ILE A 213 15.25 33.00 20.09
C ILE A 213 14.57 33.31 18.74
N THR A 214 15.22 34.08 17.85
CA THR A 214 14.66 34.34 16.51
C THR A 214 14.52 33.07 15.68
N PHE A 215 15.31 32.03 15.95
CA PHE A 215 15.20 30.73 15.28
C PHE A 215 14.03 29.89 15.79
N LEU A 216 13.55 30.18 17.01
CA LEU A 216 12.37 29.48 17.56
C LEU A 216 11.09 29.86 16.80
N LEU A 217 10.96 31.08 16.32
CA LEU A 217 9.72 31.58 15.70
C LEU A 217 9.33 30.78 14.44
N PRO A 218 10.19 30.55 13.43
CA PRO A 218 9.88 29.71 12.29
C PRO A 218 9.55 28.27 12.69
N ILE A 219 10.25 27.72 13.70
CA ILE A 219 10.02 26.39 14.23
C ILE A 219 8.61 26.31 14.85
N MET A 220 8.19 27.29 15.63
CA MET A 220 6.86 27.33 16.23
C MET A 220 5.74 27.44 15.18
N VAL A 221 5.95 28.25 14.13
CA VAL A 221 4.97 28.34 13.04
C VAL A 221 4.82 27.00 12.29
N ILE A 222 5.93 26.34 12.00
CA ILE A 222 5.90 25.01 11.38
C ILE A 222 5.23 24.00 12.30
N LEU A 223 5.57 24.02 13.59
CA LEU A 223 4.91 23.12 14.56
C LEU A 223 3.39 23.29 14.54
N TYR A 224 2.92 24.53 14.63
CA TYR A 224 1.49 24.81 14.67
C TYR A 224 0.79 24.52 13.33
N MET A 225 1.36 25.01 12.22
CA MET A 225 0.69 24.98 10.90
C MET A 225 0.83 23.64 10.16
N VAL A 226 1.93 22.91 10.38
CA VAL A 226 2.23 21.70 9.61
C VAL A 226 2.16 20.43 10.46
N HIS A 227 2.67 20.47 11.69
CA HIS A 227 2.77 19.28 12.54
C HIS A 227 1.77 19.27 13.70
N GLY A 228 1.14 20.40 14.04
CA GLY A 228 0.20 20.53 15.14
C GLY A 228 -1.25 20.76 14.68
N SER A 229 -1.50 20.92 13.39
CA SER A 229 -2.84 21.15 12.88
C SER A 229 -3.60 19.83 12.68
N SER A 230 -4.72 19.68 13.36
CA SER A 230 -5.67 18.59 13.12
C SER A 230 -6.44 18.76 11.80
N TYR A 231 -6.30 19.90 11.13
CA TYR A 231 -7.03 20.24 9.91
C TYR A 231 -6.12 20.26 8.67
N SER A 232 -6.64 19.78 7.57
CA SER A 232 -6.04 19.99 6.25
C SER A 232 -6.16 21.48 5.87
N ILE A 233 -5.02 22.15 5.67
CA ILE A 233 -4.97 23.58 5.30
C ILE A 233 -5.65 23.84 3.95
N LYS A 234 -5.67 22.85 3.06
CA LYS A 234 -6.28 22.97 1.73
C LYS A 234 -7.80 22.96 1.76
N THR A 235 -8.40 22.05 2.52
CA THR A 235 -9.84 21.79 2.49
C THR A 235 -10.58 22.31 3.72
N GLY A 236 -9.89 22.52 4.84
CA GLY A 236 -10.51 22.78 6.14
C GLY A 236 -11.06 21.54 6.85
N ALA A 237 -10.99 20.37 6.22
CA ALA A 237 -11.36 19.09 6.82
C ALA A 237 -10.26 18.59 7.78
N LEU A 238 -10.62 17.66 8.68
CA LEU A 238 -9.68 17.00 9.56
C LEU A 238 -8.69 16.13 8.77
N ASN A 239 -7.45 16.00 9.23
CA ASN A 239 -6.39 15.25 8.54
C ASN A 239 -6.42 13.74 8.86
N ALA A 240 -5.47 12.98 8.28
CA ALA A 240 -5.33 11.55 8.46
C ALA A 240 -5.10 11.14 9.94
N ASP A 241 -4.28 11.92 10.67
CA ASP A 241 -3.97 11.64 12.06
C ASP A 241 -5.21 11.80 12.94
N SER A 242 -6.01 12.84 12.65
CA SER A 242 -7.29 13.05 13.35
C SER A 242 -8.30 11.93 13.07
N LEU A 243 -8.34 11.40 11.84
CA LEU A 243 -9.16 10.23 11.52
C LEU A 243 -8.70 9.00 12.30
N ASN A 244 -7.39 8.75 12.30
CA ASN A 244 -6.82 7.62 13.03
C ASN A 244 -7.10 7.69 14.54
N GLU A 245 -6.97 8.87 15.15
CA GLU A 245 -7.32 9.11 16.56
C GLU A 245 -8.81 8.90 16.80
N TYR A 246 -9.66 9.41 15.89
CA TYR A 246 -11.10 9.25 15.97
C TYR A 246 -11.52 7.77 15.91
N LEU A 247 -10.97 6.98 14.98
CA LEU A 247 -11.24 5.53 14.89
C LEU A 247 -10.83 4.80 16.17
N ASN A 248 -9.64 5.08 16.72
CA ASN A 248 -9.17 4.51 17.99
C ASN A 248 -10.11 4.83 19.16
N GLN A 249 -10.64 6.05 19.22
CA GLN A 249 -11.58 6.46 20.26
C GLN A 249 -12.93 5.76 20.09
N GLN A 250 -13.46 5.69 18.87
CA GLN A 250 -14.75 5.04 18.59
C GLN A 250 -14.74 3.55 18.92
N ALA A 251 -13.66 2.83 18.60
CA ALA A 251 -13.49 1.43 18.98
C ALA A 251 -13.59 1.21 20.51
N SER A 252 -13.22 2.22 21.32
CA SER A 252 -13.28 2.14 22.78
C SER A 252 -14.65 2.50 23.39
N ILE A 253 -15.47 3.33 22.70
CA ILE A 253 -16.69 3.94 23.29
C ILE A 253 -17.98 3.26 22.77
N GLN A 254 -17.90 2.46 21.69
CA GLN A 254 -19.05 1.76 21.07
C GLN A 254 -20.22 2.69 20.66
N ILE A 255 -19.92 3.90 20.19
CA ILE A 255 -20.94 4.80 19.65
C ILE A 255 -21.23 4.37 18.20
N SER A 256 -22.50 4.27 17.84
CA SER A 256 -22.92 4.03 16.47
C SER A 256 -22.60 5.23 15.58
N THR A 257 -21.49 5.13 14.86
CA THR A 257 -21.07 6.13 13.87
C THR A 257 -21.30 5.60 12.46
N TYR A 258 -21.86 6.44 11.63
CA TYR A 258 -22.02 6.18 10.19
C TYR A 258 -20.89 6.85 9.41
N TYR A 259 -20.20 6.10 8.59
CA TYR A 259 -19.08 6.59 7.78
C TYR A 259 -19.47 6.58 6.30
N MET A 260 -19.29 7.70 5.64
CA MET A 260 -19.41 7.80 4.20
C MET A 260 -18.02 8.11 3.63
N CYS A 261 -17.50 7.18 2.85
CA CYS A 261 -16.14 7.22 2.30
C CYS A 261 -16.21 7.47 0.81
N LEU A 262 -15.60 8.56 0.35
CA LEU A 262 -15.53 8.96 -1.05
C LEU A 262 -14.07 8.90 -1.50
N ARG A 263 -13.80 8.14 -2.55
CA ARG A 263 -12.51 8.17 -3.26
C ARG A 263 -12.71 8.59 -4.71
N PHE A 264 -11.87 9.51 -5.18
CA PHE A 264 -11.75 9.82 -6.60
C PHE A 264 -10.76 8.87 -7.27
N ASP A 265 -11.11 8.39 -8.45
CA ASP A 265 -10.21 7.61 -9.30
C ASP A 265 -9.40 8.61 -10.15
N THR A 266 -8.23 8.96 -9.63
CA THR A 266 -7.33 9.95 -10.22
C THR A 266 -5.97 9.34 -10.43
N ASP A 267 -5.26 9.77 -11.47
CA ASP A 267 -3.86 9.40 -11.66
C ASP A 267 -3.00 9.88 -10.48
N SER A 268 -1.92 9.16 -10.20
CA SER A 268 -1.01 9.41 -9.05
C SER A 268 -0.40 10.82 -9.03
N GLU A 269 -0.45 11.55 -10.15
CA GLU A 269 0.01 12.93 -10.29
C GLU A 269 -1.08 13.99 -10.09
N TYR A 270 -2.35 13.57 -9.93
CA TYR A 270 -3.47 14.51 -9.77
C TYR A 270 -3.37 15.24 -8.43
N VAL A 271 -3.33 16.54 -8.50
CA VAL A 271 -3.43 17.43 -7.34
C VAL A 271 -4.83 18.07 -7.35
N MET A 272 -5.62 17.73 -6.34
CA MET A 272 -6.95 18.32 -6.18
C MET A 272 -6.85 19.85 -6.05
N PRO A 273 -7.59 20.63 -6.87
CA PRO A 273 -7.65 22.08 -6.72
C PRO A 273 -8.21 22.46 -5.33
N ASP A 274 -7.64 23.47 -4.70
CA ASP A 274 -8.09 23.96 -3.36
C ASP A 274 -9.57 24.37 -3.37
N GLU A 275 -10.07 24.88 -4.51
CA GLU A 275 -11.47 25.25 -4.69
C GLU A 275 -12.41 24.03 -4.61
N LEU A 276 -12.01 22.91 -5.19
CA LEU A 276 -12.80 21.68 -5.18
C LEU A 276 -12.89 21.10 -3.75
N GLY A 277 -11.77 21.10 -3.01
CA GLY A 277 -11.77 20.68 -1.62
C GLY A 277 -12.69 21.51 -0.74
N LYS A 278 -12.74 22.84 -0.92
CA LYS A 278 -13.65 23.74 -0.21
C LYS A 278 -15.11 23.52 -0.61
N LEU A 279 -15.37 23.25 -1.89
CA LEU A 279 -16.71 22.92 -2.36
C LEU A 279 -17.23 21.63 -1.72
N PHE A 280 -16.40 20.61 -1.62
CA PHE A 280 -16.73 19.38 -0.89
C PHE A 280 -17.06 19.66 0.57
N PHE A 281 -16.20 20.38 1.25
CA PHE A 281 -16.43 20.74 2.65
C PHE A 281 -17.76 21.47 2.85
N ASN A 282 -18.05 22.46 2.01
CA ASN A 282 -19.31 23.22 2.09
C ASN A 282 -20.54 22.37 1.75
N PHE A 283 -20.42 21.49 0.75
CA PHE A 283 -21.50 20.57 0.37
C PHE A 283 -21.89 19.66 1.52
N TRP A 284 -20.91 18.99 2.13
CA TRP A 284 -21.14 18.07 3.24
C TRP A 284 -21.70 18.77 4.48
N ASN A 285 -21.17 19.93 4.85
CA ASN A 285 -21.68 20.73 5.96
C ASN A 285 -23.12 21.24 5.73
N GLY A 286 -23.54 21.37 4.49
CA GLY A 286 -24.92 21.72 4.14
C GLY A 286 -25.92 20.64 4.54
N TYR A 287 -25.54 19.37 4.42
CA TYR A 287 -26.39 18.22 4.72
C TYR A 287 -26.22 17.73 6.18
N PHE A 288 -24.99 17.70 6.69
CA PHE A 288 -24.65 17.10 7.98
C PHE A 288 -23.87 18.09 8.86
N LYS A 289 -24.59 19.00 9.49
CA LYS A 289 -23.98 20.09 10.30
C LYS A 289 -23.09 19.62 11.46
N ASN A 290 -23.38 18.45 12.03
CA ASN A 290 -22.61 17.85 13.14
C ASN A 290 -21.66 16.75 12.65
N GLY A 291 -21.58 16.48 11.36
CA GLY A 291 -20.66 15.49 10.80
C GLY A 291 -19.21 15.97 10.81
N LEU A 292 -18.30 15.06 11.14
CA LEU A 292 -16.87 15.30 11.06
C LEU A 292 -16.35 14.89 9.68
N LEU A 293 -15.86 15.86 8.90
CA LEU A 293 -15.26 15.58 7.62
C LEU A 293 -13.75 15.45 7.75
N PHE A 294 -13.23 14.32 7.27
CA PHE A 294 -11.79 14.01 7.21
C PHE A 294 -11.32 13.98 5.76
N HIS A 295 -10.08 14.41 5.54
CA HIS A 295 -9.39 14.38 4.26
C HIS A 295 -8.01 13.73 4.45
N PRO A 296 -7.97 12.38 4.54
CA PRO A 296 -6.74 11.66 4.89
C PRO A 296 -5.71 11.61 3.75
N SER A 297 -6.15 11.63 2.49
CA SER A 297 -5.27 11.71 1.31
C SER A 297 -5.88 12.60 0.24
N THR A 298 -5.12 12.95 -0.80
CA THR A 298 -5.52 13.91 -1.84
C THR A 298 -6.76 13.50 -2.62
N ASP A 299 -7.06 12.23 -2.67
CA ASP A 299 -8.16 11.61 -3.41
C ASP A 299 -9.27 11.04 -2.52
N PHE A 300 -9.10 11.09 -1.18
CA PHE A 300 -9.96 10.35 -0.26
C PHE A 300 -10.57 11.24 0.83
N PHE A 301 -11.88 11.19 0.98
CA PHE A 301 -12.67 11.87 2.00
C PHE A 301 -13.47 10.88 2.83
N VAL A 302 -13.58 11.16 4.11
CA VAL A 302 -14.40 10.37 5.05
C VAL A 302 -15.27 11.33 5.84
N LEU A 303 -16.58 11.14 5.77
CA LEU A 303 -17.54 11.83 6.60
C LEU A 303 -18.03 10.87 7.70
N ALA A 304 -17.81 11.22 8.97
CA ALA A 304 -18.31 10.50 10.11
C ALA A 304 -19.50 11.23 10.72
N ILE A 305 -20.63 10.53 10.91
CA ILE A 305 -21.89 11.07 11.39
C ILE A 305 -22.35 10.24 12.59
N ASP A 306 -22.69 10.86 13.70
CA ASP A 306 -23.31 10.18 14.84
C ASP A 306 -24.76 9.80 14.48
N VAL A 307 -25.09 8.52 14.58
CA VAL A 307 -26.42 7.99 14.23
C VAL A 307 -27.51 8.51 15.19
N SER A 308 -27.14 8.91 16.40
CA SER A 308 -28.10 9.52 17.34
C SER A 308 -28.67 10.84 16.84
N ASP A 309 -27.94 11.54 15.97
CA ASP A 309 -28.34 12.87 15.45
C ASP A 309 -29.29 12.80 14.23
N ILE A 310 -29.39 11.65 13.54
CA ILE A 310 -30.16 11.57 12.28
C ILE A 310 -30.96 10.27 12.18
N ARG A 311 -32.27 10.37 12.33
CA ARG A 311 -33.18 9.28 11.94
C ARG A 311 -33.15 9.09 10.42
N ASN A 312 -32.74 7.89 9.95
CA ASN A 312 -32.60 7.52 8.54
C ASN A 312 -31.36 8.11 7.82
N ALA A 313 -30.19 8.16 8.48
CA ALA A 313 -28.95 8.62 7.85
C ALA A 313 -28.66 7.91 6.51
N ASP A 314 -28.89 6.61 6.41
CA ASP A 314 -28.75 5.83 5.17
C ASP A 314 -29.58 6.38 4.01
N LYS A 315 -30.87 6.66 4.27
CA LYS A 315 -31.77 7.16 3.22
C LYS A 315 -31.40 8.56 2.78
N ILE A 316 -31.05 9.43 3.73
CA ILE A 316 -30.61 10.80 3.42
C ILE A 316 -29.32 10.77 2.61
N ALA A 317 -28.37 9.91 2.99
CA ALA A 317 -27.11 9.73 2.29
C ALA A 317 -27.33 9.21 0.86
N GLN A 318 -28.18 8.20 0.68
CA GLN A 318 -28.53 7.66 -0.64
C GLN A 318 -29.22 8.69 -1.52
N ASP A 319 -30.23 9.38 -1.01
CA ASP A 319 -30.95 10.43 -1.77
C ASP A 319 -30.00 11.57 -2.17
N MET A 320 -29.12 11.98 -1.28
CA MET A 320 -28.13 13.01 -1.54
C MET A 320 -27.13 12.58 -2.63
N ILE A 321 -26.61 11.36 -2.57
CA ILE A 321 -25.63 10.86 -3.55
C ILE A 321 -26.29 10.74 -4.93
N GLN A 322 -27.48 10.16 -5.00
CA GLN A 322 -28.16 9.91 -6.26
C GLN A 322 -28.61 11.21 -6.97
N ASN A 323 -29.08 12.20 -6.21
CA ASN A 323 -29.72 13.37 -6.78
C ASN A 323 -28.82 14.61 -6.78
N ASP A 324 -28.16 14.92 -5.67
CA ASP A 324 -27.48 16.20 -5.50
C ASP A 324 -25.97 16.13 -5.72
N PHE A 325 -25.31 15.06 -5.25
CA PHE A 325 -23.88 14.89 -5.46
C PHE A 325 -23.55 14.80 -6.94
N LYS A 326 -24.24 13.94 -7.67
CA LYS A 326 -24.06 13.79 -9.11
C LYS A 326 -24.22 15.11 -9.85
N ARG A 327 -25.26 15.87 -9.53
CA ARG A 327 -25.52 17.19 -10.14
C ARG A 327 -24.44 18.22 -9.87
N HIS A 328 -23.91 18.28 -8.65
CA HIS A 328 -22.90 19.26 -8.25
C HIS A 328 -21.50 18.95 -8.79
N PHE A 329 -21.15 17.67 -8.90
CA PHE A 329 -19.77 17.24 -9.21
C PHE A 329 -19.59 16.64 -10.61
N GLU A 330 -20.66 16.40 -11.36
CA GLU A 330 -20.63 15.91 -12.75
C GLU A 330 -19.82 16.85 -13.68
N THR A 331 -19.84 18.15 -13.40
CA THR A 331 -19.10 19.20 -14.16
C THR A 331 -17.58 19.01 -14.08
N TYR A 332 -17.07 18.41 -13.02
CA TYR A 332 -15.62 18.22 -12.82
C TYR A 332 -15.09 16.96 -13.49
N LYS A 333 -15.97 16.10 -14.04
CA LYS A 333 -15.62 14.84 -14.74
C LYS A 333 -14.63 13.94 -13.98
N LEU A 334 -14.69 13.96 -12.66
CA LEU A 334 -13.87 13.13 -11.80
C LEU A 334 -14.60 11.84 -11.49
N PRO A 335 -14.11 10.67 -11.95
CA PRO A 335 -14.68 9.39 -11.57
C PRO A 335 -14.52 9.16 -10.06
N TYR A 336 -15.53 8.55 -9.45
CA TYR A 336 -15.53 8.33 -8.01
C TYR A 336 -16.14 6.98 -7.61
N LYS A 337 -15.83 6.55 -6.39
CA LYS A 337 -16.48 5.43 -5.70
C LYS A 337 -16.86 5.88 -4.29
N ILE A 338 -18.08 5.54 -3.85
CA ILE A 338 -18.55 5.85 -2.50
C ILE A 338 -18.91 4.55 -1.79
N VAL A 339 -18.32 4.33 -0.60
CA VAL A 339 -18.65 3.20 0.28
C VAL A 339 -19.15 3.76 1.61
N MET A 340 -20.27 3.24 2.08
CA MET A 340 -20.90 3.65 3.31
C MET A 340 -20.87 2.51 4.33
N PHE A 341 -20.43 2.82 5.56
CA PHE A 341 -20.29 1.89 6.65
C PHE A 341 -21.17 2.31 7.84
N ASN A 342 -21.95 1.39 8.35
CA ASN A 342 -22.69 1.53 9.60
C ASN A 342 -22.08 0.55 10.63
N HIS A 343 -21.48 1.01 11.67
CA HIS A 343 -20.70 0.26 12.66
C HIS A 343 -19.31 -0.23 12.17
N LEU A 344 -18.27 0.29 12.80
CA LEU A 344 -16.90 -0.11 12.58
C LEU A 344 -16.18 -0.42 13.91
N ASP A 345 -16.84 -1.15 14.77
CA ASP A 345 -16.34 -1.48 16.13
C ASP A 345 -15.02 -2.28 16.08
N PHE A 346 -14.69 -2.84 14.93
CA PHE A 346 -13.49 -3.64 14.69
C PHE A 346 -12.35 -2.87 13.97
N CYS A 347 -12.60 -1.63 13.55
CA CYS A 347 -11.58 -0.78 12.92
C CYS A 347 -10.90 0.09 13.98
N GLU A 348 -9.70 -0.32 14.41
CA GLU A 348 -8.94 0.39 15.42
C GLU A 348 -8.01 1.47 14.85
N ASN A 349 -7.68 1.41 13.56
CA ASN A 349 -6.72 2.31 12.94
C ASN A 349 -7.01 2.58 11.47
N LEU A 350 -6.33 3.59 10.93
CA LEU A 350 -6.49 4.03 9.55
C LEU A 350 -6.10 2.96 8.51
N GLU A 351 -5.14 2.09 8.81
CA GLU A 351 -4.71 1.02 7.91
C GLU A 351 -5.82 -0.01 7.71
N GLN A 352 -6.43 -0.47 8.80
CA GLN A 352 -7.59 -1.38 8.76
C GLN A 352 -8.79 -0.73 8.05
N PHE A 353 -8.97 0.57 8.25
CA PHE A 353 -10.03 1.33 7.59
C PHE A 353 -9.84 1.40 6.06
N TYR A 354 -8.61 1.64 5.59
CA TYR A 354 -8.30 1.60 4.16
C TYR A 354 -8.42 0.19 3.57
N GLU A 355 -8.01 -0.84 4.31
CA GLU A 355 -8.16 -2.23 3.89
C GLU A 355 -9.65 -2.57 3.67
N LEU A 356 -10.50 -2.20 4.62
CA LEU A 356 -11.95 -2.39 4.52
C LEU A 356 -12.55 -1.61 3.33
N PHE A 357 -12.21 -0.34 3.19
CA PHE A 357 -12.69 0.48 2.08
C PHE A 357 -12.29 -0.12 0.74
N ASN A 358 -11.03 -0.48 0.56
CA ASN A 358 -10.52 -1.04 -0.69
C ASN A 358 -11.20 -2.35 -1.04
N PHE A 359 -11.45 -3.22 -0.07
CA PHE A 359 -12.13 -4.50 -0.27
C PHE A 359 -13.51 -4.31 -0.93
N PHE A 360 -14.27 -3.30 -0.52
CA PHE A 360 -15.58 -3.03 -1.11
C PHE A 360 -15.54 -2.15 -2.34
N ALA A 361 -14.58 -1.23 -2.43
CA ALA A 361 -14.47 -0.29 -3.54
C ALA A 361 -13.84 -0.91 -4.79
N GLU A 362 -12.91 -1.87 -4.64
CA GLU A 362 -12.18 -2.47 -5.77
C GLU A 362 -13.12 -3.10 -6.82
N PRO A 363 -14.11 -3.95 -6.47
CA PRO A 363 -15.02 -4.56 -7.43
C PRO A 363 -16.13 -3.62 -7.95
N MET A 364 -16.23 -2.39 -7.42
CA MET A 364 -17.29 -1.45 -7.83
C MET A 364 -16.97 -0.79 -9.16
N GLU A 365 -18.00 -0.58 -9.97
CA GLU A 365 -17.91 0.31 -11.12
C GLU A 365 -17.72 1.77 -10.69
N LEU A 366 -17.11 2.57 -11.57
CA LEU A 366 -16.92 4.00 -11.35
C LEU A 366 -18.26 4.74 -11.29
N ASN A 367 -18.29 5.84 -10.56
CA ASN A 367 -19.47 6.69 -10.33
C ASN A 367 -20.65 5.96 -9.65
N ASN A 368 -20.30 4.99 -8.80
CA ASN A 368 -21.28 4.19 -8.08
C ASN A 368 -21.08 4.31 -6.55
N PHE A 369 -22.09 3.87 -5.80
CA PHE A 369 -22.02 3.81 -4.34
C PHE A 369 -22.52 2.47 -3.82
N ARG A 370 -22.05 2.09 -2.63
CA ARG A 370 -22.43 0.87 -1.92
C ARG A 370 -22.63 1.16 -0.43
N SER A 371 -23.72 0.70 0.14
CA SER A 371 -23.92 0.65 1.59
C SER A 371 -23.63 -0.76 2.08
N CYS A 372 -22.76 -0.88 3.07
CA CYS A 372 -22.36 -2.17 3.64
C CYS A 372 -23.24 -2.52 4.83
N ASP A 373 -23.63 -3.79 4.90
CA ASP A 373 -24.41 -4.37 5.99
C ASP A 373 -23.62 -5.39 6.83
N THR A 374 -24.26 -6.03 7.79
CA THR A 374 -23.63 -7.03 8.65
C THR A 374 -23.15 -8.28 7.91
N ALA A 375 -23.78 -8.65 6.79
CA ALA A 375 -23.35 -9.77 5.97
C ALA A 375 -22.07 -9.42 5.20
N ASP A 376 -21.94 -8.17 4.74
CA ASP A 376 -20.74 -7.64 4.12
C ASP A 376 -19.54 -7.70 5.07
N TYR A 377 -19.69 -7.27 6.32
CA TYR A 377 -18.60 -7.33 7.30
C TYR A 377 -18.17 -8.76 7.61
N LYS A 378 -19.13 -9.67 7.74
CA LYS A 378 -18.82 -11.09 7.89
C LYS A 378 -18.01 -11.61 6.70
N ASN A 379 -18.42 -11.28 5.48
CA ASN A 379 -17.68 -11.65 4.27
C ASN A 379 -16.25 -11.08 4.26
N PHE A 380 -16.08 -9.82 4.67
CA PHE A 380 -14.75 -9.22 4.80
C PHE A 380 -13.85 -9.99 5.79
N HIS A 381 -14.37 -10.30 6.98
CA HIS A 381 -13.63 -11.06 7.99
C HIS A 381 -13.29 -12.48 7.50
N ASP A 382 -14.26 -13.17 6.87
CA ASP A 382 -14.04 -14.50 6.30
C ASP A 382 -12.94 -14.46 5.22
N MET A 383 -12.95 -13.44 4.35
CA MET A 383 -11.94 -13.28 3.30
C MET A 383 -10.57 -12.91 3.87
N LYS A 384 -10.51 -12.09 4.91
CA LYS A 384 -9.26 -11.78 5.61
C LYS A 384 -8.67 -13.00 6.29
N TYR A 385 -9.50 -13.78 6.98
CA TYR A 385 -9.10 -15.07 7.56
C TYR A 385 -8.59 -16.03 6.48
N LEU A 386 -9.34 -16.16 5.38
CA LEU A 386 -8.96 -17.00 4.25
C LEU A 386 -7.62 -16.59 3.65
N SER A 387 -7.40 -15.28 3.44
CA SER A 387 -6.12 -14.77 2.94
C SER A 387 -4.94 -15.11 3.86
N ALA A 388 -5.14 -14.98 5.17
CA ALA A 388 -4.11 -15.34 6.16
C ALA A 388 -3.80 -16.85 6.14
N GLN A 389 -4.84 -17.72 6.00
CA GLN A 389 -4.66 -19.17 5.89
C GLN A 389 -3.94 -19.57 4.60
N LEU A 390 -4.29 -18.96 3.46
CA LEU A 390 -3.62 -19.19 2.18
C LEU A 390 -2.15 -18.80 2.24
N LYS A 391 -1.84 -17.66 2.85
CA LYS A 391 -0.46 -17.22 3.08
C LYS A 391 0.31 -18.24 3.92
N ASP A 392 -0.25 -18.68 5.03
CA ASP A 392 0.39 -19.66 5.90
C ASP A 392 0.61 -21.00 5.21
N ILE A 393 -0.35 -21.49 4.41
CA ILE A 393 -0.18 -22.69 3.58
C ILE A 393 0.96 -22.49 2.58
N ALA A 394 1.03 -21.34 1.93
CA ALA A 394 2.07 -21.06 0.93
C ALA A 394 3.48 -20.98 1.53
N GLU A 395 3.62 -20.33 2.68
CA GLU A 395 4.93 -20.09 3.32
C GLU A 395 5.40 -21.26 4.20
N ASN A 396 4.49 -21.89 4.94
CA ASN A 396 4.81 -22.88 5.98
C ASN A 396 4.24 -24.27 5.72
N GLY A 397 3.29 -24.42 4.77
CA GLY A 397 2.62 -25.69 4.50
C GLY A 397 3.54 -26.74 3.87
N SER A 398 3.40 -28.00 4.33
CA SER A 398 4.01 -29.16 3.68
C SER A 398 3.20 -29.60 2.45
N LEU A 399 3.76 -30.51 1.62
CA LEU A 399 3.01 -31.11 0.52
C LEU A 399 1.82 -32.01 0.99
N ASP A 400 1.75 -32.29 2.30
CA ASP A 400 0.66 -33.03 2.94
C ASP A 400 -0.20 -32.15 3.87
N ASP A 401 -0.23 -30.83 3.66
CA ASP A 401 -1.00 -29.91 4.50
C ASP A 401 -2.47 -30.37 4.60
N LYS A 402 -2.94 -30.59 5.81
CA LYS A 402 -4.28 -31.17 6.08
C LYS A 402 -5.43 -30.23 5.74
N ARG A 403 -5.16 -28.93 5.59
CA ARG A 403 -6.17 -27.95 5.21
C ARG A 403 -6.54 -28.03 3.74
N VAL A 404 -5.64 -28.53 2.89
CA VAL A 404 -5.86 -28.71 1.45
C VAL A 404 -6.34 -30.14 1.20
N LEU A 405 -7.58 -30.27 0.73
CA LEU A 405 -8.21 -31.55 0.44
C LEU A 405 -8.31 -31.76 -1.05
N VAL A 406 -8.16 -33.01 -1.49
CA VAL A 406 -8.45 -33.44 -2.85
C VAL A 406 -9.83 -34.06 -2.89
N TYR A 407 -10.71 -33.44 -3.62
CA TYR A 407 -11.94 -34.04 -4.09
C TYR A 407 -11.72 -34.49 -5.54
N CYS A 408 -12.52 -35.41 -6.03
CA CYS A 408 -12.48 -35.74 -7.44
C CYS A 408 -13.91 -35.90 -7.97
N GLN A 409 -14.05 -35.66 -9.27
CA GLN A 409 -15.31 -35.98 -9.96
C GLN A 409 -15.05 -37.10 -10.97
N PRO A 410 -15.69 -38.27 -10.82
CA PRO A 410 -15.58 -39.38 -11.76
C PRO A 410 -16.07 -38.96 -13.15
N ILE A 411 -15.34 -39.38 -14.17
CA ILE A 411 -15.62 -39.12 -15.59
C ILE A 411 -15.97 -40.44 -16.24
N ARG A 412 -17.13 -40.49 -16.86
CA ARG A 412 -17.62 -41.69 -17.56
C ARG A 412 -16.99 -41.79 -18.95
N ASN A 413 -16.33 -42.90 -19.23
CA ASN A 413 -15.87 -43.27 -20.55
C ASN A 413 -17.04 -43.84 -21.34
N VAL A 414 -17.49 -43.18 -22.40
CA VAL A 414 -18.68 -43.56 -23.18
C VAL A 414 -18.44 -44.88 -23.92
N ASN A 415 -17.25 -45.04 -24.50
CA ASN A 415 -16.89 -46.21 -25.32
C ASN A 415 -16.69 -47.48 -24.48
N ALA A 416 -16.08 -47.34 -23.31
CA ALA A 416 -15.84 -48.48 -22.40
C ALA A 416 -17.03 -48.74 -21.46
N GLY A 417 -17.93 -47.79 -21.27
CA GLY A 417 -19.08 -47.89 -20.39
C GLY A 417 -18.74 -47.90 -18.90
N ASN A 418 -17.51 -47.56 -18.53
CA ASN A 418 -17.00 -47.57 -17.14
C ASN A 418 -16.47 -46.18 -16.74
N TYR A 419 -15.96 -46.11 -15.51
CA TYR A 419 -15.28 -44.92 -14.95
C TYR A 419 -13.80 -45.29 -14.78
N ASP A 420 -12.95 -44.74 -15.62
CA ASP A 420 -11.51 -44.98 -15.61
C ASP A 420 -10.69 -43.66 -15.54
N THR A 421 -11.38 -42.54 -15.45
CA THR A 421 -10.81 -41.20 -15.43
C THR A 421 -11.56 -40.33 -14.41
N ALA A 422 -10.86 -39.38 -13.80
CA ALA A 422 -11.47 -38.42 -12.89
C ALA A 422 -10.77 -37.05 -12.95
N GLU A 423 -11.46 -35.98 -12.58
CA GLU A 423 -10.90 -34.68 -12.37
C GLU A 423 -10.63 -34.44 -10.89
N ALA A 424 -9.40 -34.03 -10.53
CA ALA A 424 -9.04 -33.64 -9.19
C ALA A 424 -9.41 -32.18 -8.92
N LEU A 425 -10.20 -31.98 -7.86
CA LEU A 425 -10.78 -30.70 -7.51
C LEU A 425 -10.34 -30.28 -6.11
N MET A 426 -9.68 -29.14 -6.02
CA MET A 426 -9.21 -28.61 -4.74
C MET A 426 -10.36 -28.18 -3.83
N ARG A 427 -10.22 -28.47 -2.52
CA ARG A 427 -11.08 -27.93 -1.45
C ARG A 427 -10.18 -27.49 -0.30
N LEU A 428 -10.60 -26.47 0.43
CA LEU A 428 -9.94 -26.13 1.69
C LEU A 428 -10.86 -26.47 2.86
N ASN A 429 -10.34 -27.08 3.91
CA ASN A 429 -11.05 -27.29 5.16
C ASN A 429 -10.34 -26.50 6.27
N LEU A 430 -10.91 -25.37 6.63
CA LEU A 430 -10.34 -24.42 7.58
C LEU A 430 -11.09 -24.48 8.91
N LYS A 431 -10.38 -24.27 10.02
CA LYS A 431 -10.91 -24.43 11.36
C LYS A 431 -12.16 -23.58 11.63
N ASP A 432 -12.13 -22.30 11.21
CA ASP A 432 -13.16 -21.33 11.59
C ASP A 432 -14.29 -21.21 10.56
N THR A 433 -14.00 -21.47 9.28
CA THR A 433 -14.98 -21.36 8.18
C THR A 433 -15.44 -22.70 7.62
N GLY A 434 -14.81 -23.82 8.05
CA GLY A 434 -15.11 -25.16 7.52
C GLY A 434 -14.66 -25.31 6.06
N MET A 435 -15.49 -25.99 5.26
CA MET A 435 -15.23 -26.25 3.84
C MET A 435 -15.34 -24.98 3.00
N VAL A 436 -14.25 -24.64 2.30
CA VAL A 436 -14.19 -23.50 1.37
C VAL A 436 -14.01 -24.03 -0.06
N TYR A 437 -14.84 -23.52 -0.98
CA TYR A 437 -14.89 -23.96 -2.37
C TYR A 437 -13.97 -23.12 -3.28
N PRO A 438 -13.53 -23.67 -4.44
CA PRO A 438 -12.56 -23.05 -5.34
C PRO A 438 -12.87 -21.62 -5.76
N ASN A 439 -14.13 -21.33 -6.08
CA ASN A 439 -14.59 -20.01 -6.52
C ASN A 439 -14.31 -18.87 -5.49
N ARG A 440 -14.11 -19.19 -4.20
CA ARG A 440 -13.79 -18.22 -3.15
C ARG A 440 -12.30 -18.03 -2.95
N PHE A 441 -11.49 -19.09 -3.08
CA PHE A 441 -10.08 -19.00 -2.70
C PHE A 441 -9.10 -18.98 -3.88
N ILE A 442 -9.44 -19.58 -5.04
CA ILE A 442 -8.54 -19.60 -6.21
C ILE A 442 -8.21 -18.19 -6.68
N PRO A 443 -9.18 -17.28 -6.93
CA PRO A 443 -8.86 -15.91 -7.36
C PRO A 443 -7.99 -15.16 -6.35
N LEU A 444 -8.21 -15.40 -5.05
CA LEU A 444 -7.43 -14.79 -3.99
C LEU A 444 -6.00 -15.37 -3.94
N ALA A 445 -5.86 -16.68 -4.15
CA ALA A 445 -4.57 -17.35 -4.19
C ALA A 445 -3.75 -16.94 -5.42
N GLU A 446 -4.38 -16.79 -6.59
CA GLU A 446 -3.74 -16.29 -7.81
C GLU A 446 -3.27 -14.83 -7.66
N LYS A 447 -4.16 -13.94 -7.19
CA LYS A 447 -3.84 -12.52 -6.96
C LYS A 447 -2.62 -12.34 -6.05
N ASN A 448 -2.47 -13.20 -5.05
CA ASN A 448 -1.39 -13.12 -4.06
C ASN A 448 -0.19 -14.04 -4.37
N GLY A 449 -0.22 -14.80 -5.47
CA GLY A 449 0.86 -15.71 -5.86
C GLY A 449 0.97 -16.98 -4.99
N TYR A 450 -0.10 -17.37 -4.29
CA TYR A 450 -0.12 -18.55 -3.42
C TYR A 450 -0.60 -19.82 -4.14
N ILE A 451 -1.20 -19.69 -5.32
CA ILE A 451 -1.84 -20.79 -6.06
C ILE A 451 -0.86 -21.91 -6.37
N HIS A 452 0.37 -21.59 -6.78
CA HIS A 452 1.38 -22.59 -7.13
C HIS A 452 1.64 -23.62 -6.00
N LYS A 453 1.78 -23.17 -4.76
CA LYS A 453 1.97 -24.08 -3.62
C LYS A 453 0.77 -24.99 -3.41
N LEU A 454 -0.44 -24.47 -3.54
CA LEU A 454 -1.68 -25.22 -3.40
C LEU A 454 -1.78 -26.31 -4.48
N SER A 455 -1.48 -25.99 -5.72
CA SER A 455 -1.52 -26.93 -6.84
C SER A 455 -0.46 -28.03 -6.70
N MET A 456 0.74 -27.71 -6.19
CA MET A 456 1.74 -28.73 -5.89
C MET A 456 1.31 -29.68 -4.76
N ILE A 457 0.57 -29.17 -3.75
CA ILE A 457 -0.05 -30.01 -2.71
C ILE A 457 -1.11 -30.94 -3.32
N ILE A 458 -1.99 -30.42 -4.17
CA ILE A 458 -3.01 -31.21 -4.86
C ILE A 458 -2.37 -32.27 -5.73
N LEU A 459 -1.37 -31.92 -6.55
CA LEU A 459 -0.65 -32.87 -7.37
C LEU A 459 -0.05 -34.01 -6.52
N ASN A 460 0.64 -33.66 -5.42
CA ASN A 460 1.25 -34.67 -4.55
C ASN A 460 0.21 -35.62 -3.94
N LYS A 461 -0.90 -35.10 -3.46
CA LYS A 461 -1.98 -35.92 -2.86
C LYS A 461 -2.70 -36.77 -3.91
N THR A 462 -2.92 -36.21 -5.10
CA THR A 462 -3.49 -36.95 -6.25
C THR A 462 -2.60 -38.09 -6.67
N CYS A 463 -1.28 -37.84 -6.83
CA CYS A 463 -0.32 -38.91 -7.15
C CYS A 463 -0.34 -40.02 -6.10
N ARG A 464 -0.37 -39.67 -4.82
CA ARG A 464 -0.45 -40.67 -3.74
C ARG A 464 -1.72 -41.51 -3.83
N ALA A 465 -2.88 -40.91 -4.05
CA ALA A 465 -4.11 -41.63 -4.21
C ALA A 465 -4.10 -42.55 -5.46
N ILE A 466 -3.56 -42.08 -6.59
CA ILE A 466 -3.38 -42.92 -7.80
C ILE A 466 -2.54 -44.15 -7.45
N ARG A 467 -1.43 -43.98 -6.75
CA ARG A 467 -0.55 -45.08 -6.36
C ARG A 467 -1.28 -46.08 -5.45
N GLU A 468 -2.04 -45.62 -4.47
CA GLU A 468 -2.84 -46.45 -3.58
C GLU A 468 -3.87 -47.26 -4.38
N PHE A 469 -4.60 -46.68 -5.34
CA PHE A 469 -5.53 -47.40 -6.20
C PHE A 469 -4.87 -48.46 -7.09
N GLN A 470 -3.69 -48.15 -7.64
CA GLN A 470 -2.90 -49.10 -8.42
C GLN A 470 -2.43 -50.30 -7.55
N ASP A 471 -1.95 -50.02 -6.34
CA ASP A 471 -1.51 -51.06 -5.40
C ASP A 471 -2.70 -51.94 -4.88
N GLU A 472 -3.91 -51.34 -4.79
CA GLU A 472 -5.15 -52.07 -4.49
C GLU A 472 -5.75 -52.82 -5.70
N GLY A 473 -5.14 -52.70 -6.89
CA GLY A 473 -5.55 -53.41 -8.11
C GLY A 473 -6.76 -52.81 -8.83
N TYR A 474 -6.99 -51.51 -8.73
CA TYR A 474 -8.01 -50.80 -9.48
C TYR A 474 -7.53 -50.33 -10.86
N GLN A 475 -8.42 -50.39 -11.85
CA GLN A 475 -8.15 -49.89 -13.20
C GLN A 475 -8.42 -48.38 -13.26
N LEU A 476 -7.36 -47.59 -13.31
CA LEU A 476 -7.42 -46.14 -13.44
C LEU A 476 -6.54 -45.70 -14.61
N SER A 477 -7.16 -45.10 -15.62
CA SER A 477 -6.45 -44.59 -16.79
C SER A 477 -5.73 -43.30 -16.47
N ARG A 478 -6.42 -42.30 -15.84
CA ARG A 478 -5.80 -41.01 -15.48
C ARG A 478 -6.64 -40.19 -14.51
N VAL A 479 -5.97 -39.27 -13.84
CA VAL A 479 -6.59 -38.17 -13.06
C VAL A 479 -6.05 -36.85 -13.56
N SER A 480 -6.94 -35.92 -13.90
CA SER A 480 -6.57 -34.58 -14.32
C SER A 480 -6.42 -33.61 -13.13
N VAL A 481 -5.48 -32.68 -13.24
CA VAL A 481 -5.20 -31.63 -12.27
C VAL A 481 -5.17 -30.28 -13.00
N ASN A 482 -5.86 -29.31 -12.44
CA ASN A 482 -5.94 -27.94 -12.95
C ASN A 482 -4.70 -27.11 -12.62
N PHE A 483 -4.15 -26.38 -13.60
CA PHE A 483 -3.09 -25.41 -13.40
C PHE A 483 -3.38 -24.11 -14.13
N SER A 484 -3.18 -23.00 -13.44
CA SER A 484 -3.35 -21.67 -14.03
C SER A 484 -2.15 -21.28 -14.93
N ILE A 485 -2.39 -20.42 -15.91
CA ILE A 485 -1.31 -19.90 -16.79
C ILE A 485 -0.24 -19.16 -15.97
N SER A 486 -0.63 -18.50 -14.87
CA SER A 486 0.31 -17.82 -13.98
C SER A 486 1.31 -18.79 -13.33
N GLU A 487 0.88 -20.00 -12.99
CA GLU A 487 1.75 -21.04 -12.44
C GLU A 487 2.73 -21.58 -13.47
N LEU A 488 2.27 -21.77 -14.70
CA LEU A 488 3.13 -22.23 -15.80
C LEU A 488 4.28 -21.28 -16.11
N SER A 489 4.17 -20.01 -15.76
CA SER A 489 5.23 -19.01 -15.93
C SER A 489 6.37 -19.18 -14.90
N ASN A 490 6.18 -19.93 -13.83
CA ASN A 490 7.23 -20.24 -12.87
C ASN A 490 8.32 -21.10 -13.54
N LYS A 491 9.57 -20.66 -13.47
CA LYS A 491 10.71 -21.35 -14.09
C LYS A 491 10.94 -22.75 -13.52
N ASN A 492 10.62 -22.96 -12.27
CA ASN A 492 10.83 -24.23 -11.56
C ASN A 492 9.63 -25.20 -11.69
N PHE A 493 8.53 -24.73 -12.29
CA PHE A 493 7.27 -25.49 -12.36
C PHE A 493 7.45 -26.94 -12.85
N MET A 494 8.08 -27.11 -14.01
CA MET A 494 8.24 -28.44 -14.62
C MET A 494 9.15 -29.36 -13.80
N GLU A 495 10.16 -28.80 -13.16
CA GLU A 495 11.05 -29.59 -12.30
C GLU A 495 10.34 -30.04 -11.01
N GLU A 496 9.58 -29.16 -10.39
CA GLU A 496 8.78 -29.49 -9.19
C GLU A 496 7.68 -30.50 -9.54
N PHE A 497 6.98 -30.30 -10.65
CA PHE A 497 5.97 -31.24 -11.15
C PHE A 497 6.57 -32.64 -11.34
N ARG A 498 7.68 -32.74 -12.06
CA ARG A 498 8.38 -33.99 -12.31
C ARG A 498 8.80 -34.69 -11.01
N GLN A 499 9.43 -33.96 -10.11
CA GLN A 499 9.89 -34.51 -8.82
C GLN A 499 8.75 -35.05 -7.97
N ILE A 500 7.59 -34.38 -7.98
CA ILE A 500 6.40 -34.86 -7.23
C ILE A 500 5.89 -36.17 -7.82
N VAL A 501 5.74 -36.28 -9.15
CA VAL A 501 5.22 -37.49 -9.81
C VAL A 501 6.21 -38.67 -9.60
N GLU A 502 7.51 -38.46 -9.84
CA GLU A 502 8.55 -39.47 -9.65
C GLU A 502 8.66 -39.94 -8.20
N ARG A 503 8.59 -39.00 -7.24
CA ARG A 503 8.65 -39.33 -5.80
C ARG A 503 7.52 -40.23 -5.35
N ASN A 504 6.33 -40.09 -5.91
CA ASN A 504 5.16 -40.92 -5.60
C ASN A 504 5.16 -42.23 -6.40
N GLY A 505 6.11 -42.45 -7.32
CA GLY A 505 6.20 -43.66 -8.14
C GLY A 505 5.03 -43.87 -9.09
N VAL A 506 4.45 -42.78 -9.59
CA VAL A 506 3.29 -42.79 -10.51
C VAL A 506 3.79 -42.60 -11.93
N ASP A 507 3.18 -43.33 -12.87
CA ASP A 507 3.45 -43.16 -14.30
C ASP A 507 2.85 -41.82 -14.79
N PHE A 508 3.64 -41.05 -15.54
CA PHE A 508 3.20 -39.77 -16.11
C PHE A 508 1.94 -39.90 -16.98
N HIS A 509 1.72 -41.03 -17.62
CA HIS A 509 0.51 -41.28 -18.43
C HIS A 509 -0.79 -41.33 -17.58
N THR A 510 -0.67 -41.54 -16.27
CA THR A 510 -1.84 -41.53 -15.39
C THR A 510 -2.19 -40.14 -14.86
N ILE A 511 -1.42 -39.13 -15.21
CA ILE A 511 -1.68 -37.74 -14.90
C ILE A 511 -2.13 -37.00 -16.16
N ALA A 512 -3.18 -36.22 -16.04
CA ALA A 512 -3.55 -35.22 -17.05
C ALA A 512 -3.45 -33.82 -16.46
N VAL A 513 -3.14 -32.85 -17.30
CA VAL A 513 -3.08 -31.43 -16.94
C VAL A 513 -4.16 -30.66 -17.69
N GLU A 514 -5.00 -29.95 -16.95
CA GLU A 514 -6.02 -29.07 -17.51
C GLU A 514 -5.53 -27.64 -17.61
N LEU A 515 -5.71 -27.04 -18.78
CA LEU A 515 -5.25 -25.70 -19.14
C LEU A 515 -6.41 -24.88 -19.69
N THR A 516 -6.60 -23.68 -19.20
CA THR A 516 -7.59 -22.74 -19.73
C THR A 516 -7.06 -22.05 -21.02
N GLU A 517 -7.97 -21.48 -21.80
CA GLU A 517 -7.57 -20.71 -22.99
C GLU A 517 -6.69 -19.50 -22.64
N SER A 518 -5.63 -19.30 -23.43
CA SER A 518 -4.74 -18.14 -23.30
C SER A 518 -5.40 -16.86 -23.85
N ARG A 519 -5.27 -15.76 -23.10
CA ARG A 519 -5.90 -14.47 -23.46
C ARG A 519 -5.08 -13.63 -24.44
N ASN A 520 -3.77 -13.81 -24.51
CA ASN A 520 -2.87 -13.01 -25.32
C ASN A 520 -1.73 -13.85 -25.94
N ASP A 521 -0.94 -13.26 -26.82
CA ASP A 521 0.12 -13.98 -27.57
C ASP A 521 1.26 -14.47 -26.68
N THR A 522 1.64 -13.72 -25.66
CA THR A 522 2.71 -14.10 -24.73
C THR A 522 2.32 -15.31 -23.89
N GLU A 523 1.07 -15.36 -23.41
CA GLU A 523 0.53 -16.51 -22.69
C GLU A 523 0.47 -17.73 -23.60
N TYR A 524 0.08 -17.55 -24.85
CA TYR A 524 -0.01 -18.63 -25.82
C TYR A 524 1.34 -19.31 -26.07
N GLU A 525 2.41 -18.56 -26.30
CA GLU A 525 3.75 -19.12 -26.49
C GLU A 525 4.22 -19.92 -25.27
N LEU A 526 3.95 -19.41 -24.08
CA LEU A 526 4.25 -20.11 -22.83
C LEU A 526 3.48 -21.43 -22.72
N VAL A 527 2.18 -21.41 -22.98
CA VAL A 527 1.32 -22.62 -22.92
C VAL A 527 1.80 -23.65 -23.96
N LEU A 528 2.14 -23.22 -25.17
CA LEU A 528 2.66 -24.09 -26.21
C LEU A 528 3.95 -24.80 -25.78
N ASP A 529 4.90 -24.08 -25.21
CA ASP A 529 6.14 -24.64 -24.69
C ASP A 529 5.87 -25.67 -23.56
N ARG A 530 4.98 -25.34 -22.61
CA ARG A 530 4.61 -26.24 -21.52
C ARG A 530 3.89 -27.50 -22.00
N VAL A 531 2.97 -27.37 -22.95
CA VAL A 531 2.29 -28.55 -23.57
C VAL A 531 3.31 -29.48 -24.21
N MET A 532 4.30 -28.96 -24.94
CA MET A 532 5.39 -29.77 -25.51
C MET A 532 6.21 -30.49 -24.42
N GLN A 533 6.51 -29.80 -23.31
CA GLN A 533 7.24 -30.39 -22.19
C GLN A 533 6.39 -31.49 -21.51
N PHE A 534 5.10 -31.28 -21.25
CA PHE A 534 4.22 -32.30 -20.71
C PHE A 534 4.13 -33.53 -21.60
N LYS A 535 3.98 -33.34 -22.90
CA LYS A 535 3.95 -34.44 -23.86
C LYS A 535 5.27 -35.22 -23.91
N SER A 536 6.41 -34.55 -23.76
CA SER A 536 7.71 -35.23 -23.69
C SER A 536 7.86 -36.16 -22.49
N LEU A 537 7.12 -35.87 -21.41
CA LEU A 537 7.02 -36.70 -20.22
C LEU A 537 5.94 -37.79 -20.32
N GLY A 538 5.06 -37.73 -21.32
CA GLY A 538 3.92 -38.63 -21.46
C GLY A 538 2.65 -38.19 -20.72
N VAL A 539 2.64 -36.97 -20.20
CA VAL A 539 1.47 -36.37 -19.51
C VAL A 539 0.40 -35.99 -20.55
N CYS A 540 -0.83 -36.36 -20.30
CA CYS A 540 -1.98 -36.01 -21.13
C CYS A 540 -2.39 -34.54 -20.88
N THR A 541 -2.80 -33.80 -21.91
CA THR A 541 -3.13 -32.38 -21.81
C THR A 541 -4.57 -32.11 -22.26
N TYR A 542 -5.33 -31.41 -21.43
CA TYR A 542 -6.72 -31.06 -21.65
C TYR A 542 -6.88 -29.57 -21.87
N LEU A 543 -7.73 -29.16 -22.80
CA LEU A 543 -8.23 -27.81 -22.91
C LEU A 543 -9.51 -27.70 -22.09
N ASP A 544 -9.50 -26.80 -21.12
CA ASP A 544 -10.65 -26.57 -20.26
C ASP A 544 -11.52 -25.39 -20.73
N ASP A 545 -12.79 -25.37 -20.32
CA ASP A 545 -13.77 -24.30 -20.55
C ASP A 545 -14.00 -23.92 -22.03
N PHE A 546 -13.88 -24.87 -22.97
CA PHE A 546 -14.10 -24.57 -24.39
C PHE A 546 -15.54 -24.06 -24.62
N GLY A 547 -15.63 -22.86 -25.24
CA GLY A 547 -16.88 -22.21 -25.62
C GLY A 547 -17.35 -21.10 -24.70
N THR A 548 -16.62 -20.80 -23.61
CA THR A 548 -16.96 -19.68 -22.70
C THR A 548 -16.37 -18.33 -23.12
N GLY A 549 -15.42 -18.31 -24.07
CA GLY A 549 -14.65 -17.14 -24.48
C GLY A 549 -14.50 -16.95 -25.98
N TYR A 550 -13.51 -16.19 -26.37
CA TYR A 550 -13.11 -15.98 -27.75
C TYR A 550 -12.18 -17.10 -28.22
N SER A 551 -12.74 -18.29 -28.50
CA SER A 551 -11.94 -19.44 -28.94
C SER A 551 -11.29 -19.16 -30.29
N ASN A 552 -9.96 -19.02 -30.28
CA ASN A 552 -9.17 -18.94 -31.51
C ASN A 552 -8.79 -20.35 -31.96
N PHE A 553 -9.49 -20.88 -32.96
CA PHE A 553 -9.28 -22.22 -33.47
C PHE A 553 -7.84 -22.48 -33.92
N ASP A 554 -7.19 -21.53 -34.56
CA ASP A 554 -5.80 -21.69 -35.01
C ASP A 554 -4.84 -21.99 -33.86
N ARG A 555 -5.08 -21.34 -32.71
CA ARG A 555 -4.29 -21.56 -31.48
C ARG A 555 -4.55 -22.95 -30.91
N ILE A 556 -5.83 -23.35 -30.80
CA ILE A 556 -6.21 -24.68 -30.28
C ILE A 556 -5.57 -25.79 -31.13
N LEU A 557 -5.66 -25.68 -32.44
CA LEU A 557 -5.07 -26.67 -33.37
C LEU A 557 -3.55 -26.74 -33.25
N SER A 558 -2.89 -25.63 -32.99
CA SER A 558 -1.45 -25.59 -32.86
C SER A 558 -0.93 -26.18 -31.56
N LEU A 559 -1.72 -26.15 -30.50
CA LEU A 559 -1.36 -26.70 -29.18
C LEU A 559 -1.27 -28.26 -29.18
N LYS A 560 -1.94 -28.95 -30.11
CA LYS A 560 -1.95 -30.42 -30.19
C LYS A 560 -2.32 -31.10 -28.85
N LEU A 561 -3.33 -30.60 -28.19
CA LEU A 561 -3.86 -31.18 -26.95
C LEU A 561 -4.43 -32.58 -27.17
N ASP A 562 -4.75 -33.31 -26.10
CA ASP A 562 -5.28 -34.66 -26.19
C ASP A 562 -6.80 -34.70 -26.02
N VAL A 563 -7.35 -33.86 -25.15
CA VAL A 563 -8.77 -33.78 -24.84
C VAL A 563 -9.24 -32.33 -24.88
N VAL A 564 -10.45 -32.09 -25.39
CA VAL A 564 -11.15 -30.81 -25.31
C VAL A 564 -12.38 -30.98 -24.44
N LYS A 565 -12.47 -30.19 -23.34
CA LYS A 565 -13.62 -30.18 -22.42
C LYS A 565 -14.59 -29.10 -22.88
N PHE A 566 -15.79 -29.52 -23.26
CA PHE A 566 -16.89 -28.64 -23.66
C PHE A 566 -17.61 -28.15 -22.43
N ASP A 567 -17.59 -26.85 -22.18
CA ASP A 567 -18.24 -26.24 -21.03
C ASP A 567 -19.76 -26.48 -21.01
N ARG A 568 -20.31 -26.57 -19.82
CA ARG A 568 -21.73 -26.72 -19.56
C ARG A 568 -22.62 -25.74 -20.33
N SER A 569 -22.17 -24.52 -20.58
CA SER A 569 -22.95 -23.49 -21.29
C SER A 569 -23.30 -23.92 -22.72
N LEU A 570 -22.40 -24.61 -23.41
CA LEU A 570 -22.65 -25.16 -24.76
C LEU A 570 -23.72 -26.23 -24.71
N LEU A 571 -23.70 -27.12 -23.72
CA LEU A 571 -24.71 -28.14 -23.54
C LEU A 571 -26.09 -27.56 -23.18
N LEU A 572 -26.12 -26.52 -22.35
CA LEU A 572 -27.35 -25.79 -22.01
C LEU A 572 -27.94 -25.04 -23.21
N MET A 573 -27.12 -24.55 -24.11
CA MET A 573 -27.61 -23.99 -25.39
C MET A 573 -28.16 -25.05 -26.30
N ALA A 574 -27.45 -26.18 -26.49
CA ALA A 574 -27.91 -27.30 -27.31
C ALA A 574 -29.22 -27.91 -26.82
N ASN A 575 -29.47 -27.87 -25.52
CA ASN A 575 -30.74 -28.36 -24.95
C ASN A 575 -31.96 -27.46 -25.23
N LYS A 576 -31.77 -26.27 -25.82
CA LYS A 576 -32.86 -25.32 -26.10
C LYS A 576 -33.42 -25.45 -27.52
N ASP A 577 -32.59 -25.72 -28.51
CA ASP A 577 -32.99 -25.73 -29.90
C ASP A 577 -32.11 -26.62 -30.80
N GLU A 578 -32.66 -27.07 -31.91
CA GLU A 578 -32.00 -27.98 -32.88
C GLU A 578 -30.78 -27.33 -33.58
N ASN A 579 -30.77 -26.00 -33.80
CA ASN A 579 -29.66 -25.33 -34.44
C ASN A 579 -28.43 -25.33 -33.53
N SER A 580 -28.62 -25.10 -32.23
CA SER A 580 -27.57 -25.20 -31.24
C SER A 580 -27.02 -26.61 -31.09
N GLN A 581 -27.88 -27.65 -31.17
CA GLN A 581 -27.44 -29.06 -31.23
C GLN A 581 -26.63 -29.36 -32.48
N PHE A 582 -27.02 -28.83 -33.63
CA PHE A 582 -26.27 -28.98 -34.88
C PHE A 582 -24.86 -28.38 -34.76
N ILE A 583 -24.77 -27.19 -34.20
CA ILE A 583 -23.46 -26.51 -33.98
C ILE A 583 -22.59 -27.32 -33.03
N LEU A 584 -23.15 -27.80 -31.92
CA LEU A 584 -22.41 -28.61 -30.95
C LEU A 584 -21.88 -29.90 -31.59
N ASN A 585 -22.70 -30.60 -32.33
CA ASN A 585 -22.32 -31.81 -33.07
C ASN A 585 -21.25 -31.55 -34.13
N TYR A 586 -21.34 -30.41 -34.83
CA TYR A 586 -20.33 -30.00 -35.80
C TYR A 586 -18.94 -29.77 -35.16
N PHE A 587 -18.90 -29.07 -34.04
CA PHE A 587 -17.62 -28.86 -33.32
C PHE A 587 -17.05 -30.17 -32.80
N SER A 588 -17.87 -31.02 -32.18
CA SER A 588 -17.44 -32.32 -31.69
C SER A 588 -16.88 -33.20 -32.80
N THR A 589 -17.61 -33.32 -33.91
CA THR A 589 -17.14 -34.06 -35.09
C THR A 589 -15.83 -33.48 -35.66
N ALA A 590 -15.67 -32.15 -35.66
CA ALA A 590 -14.45 -31.53 -36.13
C ALA A 590 -13.26 -31.91 -35.24
N PHE A 591 -13.40 -31.86 -33.94
CA PHE A 591 -12.33 -32.23 -32.99
C PHE A 591 -12.02 -33.73 -33.06
N GLU A 592 -13.00 -34.59 -33.19
CA GLU A 592 -12.80 -36.04 -33.38
C GLU A 592 -11.97 -36.32 -34.64
N LYS A 593 -12.32 -35.70 -35.80
CA LYS A 593 -11.57 -35.84 -37.06
C LYS A 593 -10.13 -35.32 -36.98
N LEU A 594 -9.86 -34.37 -36.10
CA LEU A 594 -8.53 -33.84 -35.86
C LEU A 594 -7.74 -34.67 -34.83
N GLY A 595 -8.36 -35.73 -34.27
CA GLY A 595 -7.71 -36.67 -33.37
C GLY A 595 -7.80 -36.29 -31.90
N TYR A 596 -8.59 -35.28 -31.57
CA TYR A 596 -8.87 -34.93 -30.17
C TYR A 596 -9.98 -35.80 -29.57
N LYS A 597 -9.90 -36.07 -28.28
CA LYS A 597 -11.01 -36.64 -27.54
C LYS A 597 -11.92 -35.51 -27.04
N VAL A 598 -13.24 -35.76 -27.00
CA VAL A 598 -14.21 -34.77 -26.56
C VAL A 598 -14.84 -35.22 -25.22
N LEU A 599 -14.75 -34.31 -24.23
CA LEU A 599 -15.36 -34.45 -22.91
C LEU A 599 -16.45 -33.39 -22.75
N TYR A 600 -17.67 -33.80 -22.41
CA TYR A 600 -18.75 -32.86 -22.08
C TYR A 600 -18.94 -32.75 -20.60
N GLU A 601 -18.98 -31.49 -20.13
CA GLU A 601 -19.17 -31.13 -18.74
C GLU A 601 -20.61 -30.76 -18.39
N GLY A 602 -20.94 -30.88 -17.10
CA GLY A 602 -22.20 -30.41 -16.56
C GLY A 602 -23.42 -31.21 -17.04
N VAL A 603 -23.26 -32.50 -17.36
CA VAL A 603 -24.37 -33.38 -17.72
C VAL A 603 -25.21 -33.68 -16.48
N GLU A 604 -26.50 -33.29 -16.50
CA GLU A 604 -27.42 -33.41 -15.36
C GLU A 604 -28.64 -34.31 -15.66
N THR A 605 -29.03 -34.45 -16.93
CA THR A 605 -30.27 -35.19 -17.32
C THR A 605 -30.00 -36.27 -18.38
N ASP A 606 -30.98 -37.18 -18.56
CA ASP A 606 -30.92 -38.23 -19.59
C ASP A 606 -30.97 -37.65 -21.01
N GLU A 607 -31.69 -36.56 -21.20
CA GLU A 607 -31.77 -35.85 -22.47
C GLU A 607 -30.40 -35.26 -22.84
N GLN A 608 -29.71 -34.62 -21.88
CA GLN A 608 -28.38 -34.08 -22.08
C GLN A 608 -27.36 -35.18 -22.41
N GLU A 609 -27.38 -36.30 -21.69
CA GLU A 609 -26.53 -37.46 -22.03
C GLU A 609 -26.77 -37.91 -23.46
N THR A 610 -28.04 -38.03 -23.87
CA THR A 610 -28.41 -38.45 -25.22
C THR A 610 -27.86 -37.48 -26.27
N ILE A 611 -27.94 -36.15 -26.03
CA ILE A 611 -27.37 -35.13 -26.92
C ILE A 611 -25.86 -35.32 -27.03
N CYS A 612 -25.15 -35.49 -25.92
CA CYS A 612 -23.69 -35.65 -25.90
C CYS A 612 -23.24 -36.92 -26.64
N VAL A 613 -23.89 -38.05 -26.38
CA VAL A 613 -23.60 -39.35 -27.04
C VAL A 613 -23.83 -39.25 -28.55
N ASN A 614 -24.93 -38.63 -28.98
CA ASN A 614 -25.23 -38.40 -30.38
C ASN A 614 -24.26 -37.42 -31.05
N SER A 615 -23.59 -36.59 -30.24
CA SER A 615 -22.57 -35.64 -30.69
C SER A 615 -21.14 -36.16 -30.47
N HIS A 616 -20.92 -37.46 -30.55
CA HIS A 616 -19.62 -38.13 -30.53
C HIS A 616 -18.80 -37.87 -29.25
N ALA A 617 -19.44 -37.86 -28.09
CA ALA A 617 -18.72 -37.74 -26.82
C ALA A 617 -17.83 -38.97 -26.58
N ASP A 618 -16.56 -38.77 -26.22
CA ASP A 618 -15.69 -39.80 -25.66
C ASP A 618 -15.88 -39.94 -24.16
N TYR A 619 -16.07 -38.79 -23.48
CA TYR A 619 -16.20 -38.70 -22.02
C TYR A 619 -17.36 -37.81 -21.60
N LEU A 620 -18.00 -38.18 -20.47
CA LEU A 620 -19.08 -37.41 -19.86
C LEU A 620 -18.80 -37.15 -18.39
N GLN A 621 -18.98 -35.91 -17.98
CA GLN A 621 -18.85 -35.47 -16.60
C GLN A 621 -20.05 -34.65 -16.17
N GLY A 622 -20.59 -34.89 -14.97
CA GLY A 622 -21.70 -34.09 -14.47
C GLY A 622 -22.42 -34.72 -13.28
N PHE A 623 -23.35 -33.98 -12.72
CA PHE A 623 -24.08 -34.38 -11.51
C PHE A 623 -25.04 -35.57 -11.74
N LYS A 624 -25.35 -35.85 -12.98
CA LYS A 624 -26.06 -37.09 -13.32
C LYS A 624 -25.28 -38.32 -12.89
N PHE A 625 -23.98 -38.32 -12.99
CA PHE A 625 -23.10 -39.45 -12.68
C PHE A 625 -22.60 -39.41 -11.26
N SER A 626 -21.98 -38.29 -10.88
CA SER A 626 -21.47 -38.02 -9.53
C SER A 626 -21.27 -36.52 -9.30
N LYS A 627 -21.53 -36.07 -8.08
CA LYS A 627 -20.97 -34.82 -7.58
C LYS A 627 -19.50 -35.04 -7.23
N PRO A 628 -18.69 -33.96 -7.07
CA PRO A 628 -17.35 -34.12 -6.52
C PRO A 628 -17.36 -34.80 -5.15
N ILE A 629 -16.57 -35.86 -5.01
CA ILE A 629 -16.45 -36.71 -3.82
C ILE A 629 -15.00 -36.64 -3.29
N PRO A 630 -14.75 -36.96 -2.01
CA PRO A 630 -13.36 -37.16 -1.52
C PRO A 630 -12.64 -38.19 -2.40
N ILE A 631 -11.35 -37.95 -2.69
CA ILE A 631 -10.61 -38.77 -3.66
C ILE A 631 -10.55 -40.24 -3.24
N GLU A 632 -10.57 -40.54 -1.96
CA GLU A 632 -10.56 -41.89 -1.42
C GLU A 632 -11.83 -42.70 -1.79
N GLU A 633 -12.94 -42.01 -2.07
CA GLU A 633 -14.20 -42.62 -2.49
C GLU A 633 -14.25 -42.96 -3.98
N LEU A 634 -13.25 -42.48 -4.78
CA LEU A 634 -13.19 -42.74 -6.22
C LEU A 634 -13.17 -44.25 -6.53
N LYS A 635 -12.57 -45.04 -5.65
CA LYS A 635 -12.57 -46.54 -5.79
C LYS A 635 -13.93 -47.17 -5.94
N ASN A 636 -15.00 -46.55 -5.46
CA ASN A 636 -16.37 -47.05 -5.59
C ASN A 636 -16.88 -46.99 -7.05
N PHE A 637 -16.21 -46.24 -7.92
CA PHE A 637 -16.52 -46.09 -9.34
C PHE A 637 -15.58 -46.90 -10.24
N LEU A 638 -14.36 -47.19 -9.74
CA LEU A 638 -13.35 -47.89 -10.51
C LEU A 638 -13.64 -49.40 -10.60
N SER A 639 -13.31 -49.99 -11.74
CA SER A 639 -13.37 -51.45 -11.91
C SER A 639 -12.06 -52.07 -11.39
N PRO A 640 -12.11 -53.24 -10.74
CA PRO A 640 -10.90 -54.00 -10.42
C PRO A 640 -10.21 -54.48 -11.72
N ILE A 641 -8.90 -54.60 -11.67
CA ILE A 641 -8.11 -55.20 -12.76
C ILE A 641 -8.52 -56.68 -12.83
N GLN A 642 -9.09 -57.10 -13.97
CA GLN A 642 -9.33 -58.54 -14.21
C GLN A 642 -7.98 -59.19 -14.43
N GLU A 643 -7.61 -60.19 -13.56
CA GLU A 643 -6.42 -61.04 -13.71
C GLU A 643 -6.41 -61.82 -15.05
#